data_2873ae74553b532e2f65a1eff626a2cd
#
_entry.id   2873ae74553b532e2f65a1eff626a2cd
#
_cell.length_a   1.000
_cell.length_b   1.000
_cell.length_c   1.000
_cell.angle_alpha   90.00
_cell.angle_beta   90.00
_cell.angle_gamma   90.00
#
_symmetry.space_group_name_H-M   'P 1'
#
loop_
_entity.id
_entity.type
_entity.pdbx_description
1 polymer ?
#
loop_
_entity_poly.entity_id
_entity_poly.type
_entity_poly.pdbx_seq_one_letter_code
_entity_poly.pdbx_strand_id
1 'polypeptide(L)'
;MKNGFVKVAAATPDIRVADVEFNTQNIINTMEEAQKNGAKILVFPELCVTGYTCSDLFDHSVLLKASRKALIEIAENTNDKDMLVFVGAPLEVNGKLYNVAAAMNQGEIIGFTTKTFLPNYGEFYEMRQFTPGPQTVREITFEGKKIPFGPQILFQAEGMEELVVAAEICEDVWSPVPPSIQAALEGATVIVNCSASDETIGKDTYRRALISGQSARLISGYIYANAGEGESTTDLVFGGHNIIAENGTVLKESSRYVNEIIYSELDLQRITGERRKNTTFQPLDEETLVRVPFTVEETKTFLTRTFPKKPFVPSDEQTRAQRCEEILTIQAMGLKKRLAHTNARTAVVGISGGLDSTLALLVTARAFDMLGRNKKDIIAVTMPCFGTTDRTYQNACEMSKKVGATLIEVPIADAVNIHFRDIGHDPEDHSVTYENCQARERTQVLMDIANKTWGMVIGTGDLSELALGWATYNGDHMSMYGVNASVPKTLVRHLVKYAADDTKDEALKNVLYDVLDTPVSPELLPPKDGDIAQKTEDLVGPYELHDFFLYFMLRFGYEPSKIFRIACMTFDGEYDKETIFKWLETFCRRFFSQQFKRSCLPDGPKVGTVALSPRGDWRMPSDACVAVWMKDLEACRV
;
A
#
# COMPACT_ATOMS: atom_id res chain seq x y z
N MET A 1 -16.38 -13.14 -0.27
CA MET A 1 -15.03 -12.82 -0.77
C MET A 1 -14.06 -12.70 0.39
N LYS A 2 -13.44 -13.82 0.70
CA LYS A 2 -12.62 -13.98 1.91
C LYS A 2 -11.54 -12.89 2.00
N ASN A 3 -11.41 -12.26 3.15
CA ASN A 3 -10.51 -11.15 3.47
C ASN A 3 -10.76 -9.86 2.64
N GLY A 4 -11.99 -9.63 2.17
CA GLY A 4 -12.39 -8.42 1.47
C GLY A 4 -11.93 -8.28 0.01
N PHE A 5 -11.31 -9.32 -0.58
CA PHE A 5 -10.87 -9.25 -1.97
C PHE A 5 -12.00 -9.61 -2.95
N VAL A 6 -12.35 -8.69 -3.83
CA VAL A 6 -13.36 -8.84 -4.88
C VAL A 6 -12.71 -8.76 -6.24
N LYS A 7 -12.86 -9.80 -7.06
CA LYS A 7 -12.36 -9.79 -8.43
C LYS A 7 -13.27 -9.00 -9.33
N VAL A 8 -12.70 -8.09 -10.09
CA VAL A 8 -13.41 -7.19 -11.00
C VAL A 8 -12.79 -7.22 -12.39
N ALA A 9 -13.59 -6.86 -13.39
CA ALA A 9 -13.17 -6.82 -14.79
C ALA A 9 -13.65 -5.54 -15.48
N ALA A 10 -12.80 -4.99 -16.34
CA ALA A 10 -13.14 -3.98 -17.34
C ALA A 10 -12.88 -4.58 -18.73
N ALA A 11 -13.83 -4.51 -19.62
CA ALA A 11 -13.79 -5.18 -20.90
C ALA A 11 -14.06 -4.23 -22.06
N THR A 12 -13.31 -4.36 -23.14
CA THR A 12 -13.62 -3.78 -24.45
C THR A 12 -13.98 -4.92 -25.38
N PRO A 13 -15.27 -5.13 -25.68
CA PRO A 13 -15.69 -6.17 -26.62
C PRO A 13 -15.45 -5.73 -28.07
N ASP A 14 -15.35 -6.68 -28.98
CA ASP A 14 -15.44 -6.39 -30.41
C ASP A 14 -16.84 -5.91 -30.76
N ILE A 15 -16.96 -4.77 -31.42
CA ILE A 15 -18.22 -4.21 -31.84
C ILE A 15 -18.22 -3.84 -33.33
N ARG A 16 -19.40 -3.61 -33.86
CA ARG A 16 -19.67 -2.98 -35.15
C ARG A 16 -20.73 -1.91 -34.96
N VAL A 17 -20.48 -0.73 -35.49
CA VAL A 17 -21.44 0.39 -35.39
C VAL A 17 -22.78 0.01 -35.95
N ALA A 18 -23.84 0.15 -35.16
CA ALA A 18 -25.26 -0.19 -35.47
C ALA A 18 -25.53 -1.69 -35.71
N ASP A 19 -24.58 -2.59 -35.57
CA ASP A 19 -24.79 -4.04 -35.65
C ASP A 19 -25.09 -4.61 -34.26
N VAL A 20 -26.29 -4.37 -33.77
CA VAL A 20 -26.71 -4.71 -32.40
C VAL A 20 -26.61 -6.21 -32.10
N GLU A 21 -26.92 -7.06 -33.08
CA GLU A 21 -26.86 -8.52 -32.91
C GLU A 21 -25.42 -9.01 -32.71
N PHE A 22 -24.49 -8.55 -33.55
CA PHE A 22 -23.06 -8.83 -33.41
C PHE A 22 -22.52 -8.35 -32.06
N ASN A 23 -22.85 -7.12 -31.66
CA ASN A 23 -22.38 -6.51 -30.40
C ASN A 23 -22.93 -7.29 -29.19
N THR A 24 -24.21 -7.65 -29.20
CA THR A 24 -24.86 -8.45 -28.16
C THR A 24 -24.15 -9.79 -27.94
N GLN A 25 -23.86 -10.50 -29.03
CA GLN A 25 -23.18 -11.80 -28.95
C GLN A 25 -21.77 -11.67 -28.34
N ASN A 26 -21.02 -10.64 -28.73
CA ASN A 26 -19.67 -10.42 -28.17
C ASN A 26 -19.72 -9.98 -26.72
N ILE A 27 -20.70 -9.19 -26.30
CA ILE A 27 -20.93 -8.86 -24.88
C ILE A 27 -21.18 -10.15 -24.07
N ILE A 28 -22.07 -11.03 -24.56
CA ILE A 28 -22.40 -12.31 -23.92
C ILE A 28 -21.17 -13.23 -23.85
N ASN A 29 -20.40 -13.35 -24.93
CA ASN A 29 -19.16 -14.14 -24.95
C ASN A 29 -18.15 -13.62 -23.92
N THR A 30 -18.03 -12.30 -23.80
CA THR A 30 -17.17 -11.62 -22.82
C THR A 30 -17.63 -11.87 -21.38
N MET A 31 -18.95 -11.89 -21.13
CA MET A 31 -19.51 -12.26 -19.82
C MET A 31 -19.17 -13.70 -19.44
N GLU A 32 -19.22 -14.64 -20.39
CA GLU A 32 -18.82 -16.03 -20.14
C GLU A 32 -17.35 -16.16 -19.79
N GLU A 33 -16.49 -15.40 -20.47
CA GLU A 33 -15.06 -15.38 -20.16
C GLU A 33 -14.80 -14.79 -18.78
N ALA A 34 -15.46 -13.67 -18.44
CA ALA A 34 -15.34 -13.04 -17.13
C ALA A 34 -15.82 -13.96 -15.99
N GLN A 35 -16.90 -14.72 -16.20
CA GLN A 35 -17.38 -15.72 -15.25
C GLN A 35 -16.33 -16.83 -15.00
N LYS A 36 -15.74 -17.38 -16.08
CA LYS A 36 -14.68 -18.41 -15.98
C LYS A 36 -13.47 -17.91 -15.19
N ASN A 37 -13.18 -16.61 -15.27
CA ASN A 37 -12.13 -15.96 -14.51
C ASN A 37 -12.55 -15.54 -13.09
N GLY A 38 -13.81 -15.75 -12.71
CA GLY A 38 -14.34 -15.48 -11.37
C GLY A 38 -14.57 -14.00 -11.05
N ALA A 39 -14.80 -13.16 -12.08
CA ALA A 39 -15.16 -11.76 -11.89
C ALA A 39 -16.53 -11.64 -11.21
N LYS A 40 -16.66 -10.73 -10.25
CA LYS A 40 -17.92 -10.43 -9.53
C LYS A 40 -18.55 -9.11 -10.01
N ILE A 41 -17.75 -8.26 -10.63
CA ILE A 41 -18.20 -7.03 -11.30
C ILE A 41 -17.55 -6.99 -12.68
N LEU A 42 -18.36 -6.77 -13.69
CA LEU A 42 -17.90 -6.61 -15.08
C LEU A 42 -18.47 -5.32 -15.66
N VAL A 43 -17.61 -4.52 -16.26
CA VAL A 43 -17.96 -3.21 -16.82
C VAL A 43 -17.64 -3.19 -18.30
N PHE A 44 -18.61 -2.78 -19.10
CA PHE A 44 -18.49 -2.57 -20.54
C PHE A 44 -18.47 -1.07 -20.90
N PRO A 45 -18.03 -0.72 -22.10
CA PRO A 45 -17.99 0.67 -22.56
C PRO A 45 -19.37 1.32 -22.69
N GLU A 46 -19.35 2.64 -22.75
CA GLU A 46 -20.48 3.49 -23.07
C GLU A 46 -21.07 3.13 -24.44
N LEU A 47 -22.40 3.01 -24.52
CA LEU A 47 -23.18 2.72 -25.75
C LEU A 47 -22.68 1.49 -26.54
N CYS A 48 -21.96 0.56 -25.92
CA CYS A 48 -21.37 -0.60 -26.61
C CYS A 48 -22.39 -1.56 -27.25
N VAL A 49 -23.67 -1.51 -26.87
CA VAL A 49 -24.74 -2.29 -27.50
C VAL A 49 -24.94 -1.85 -28.95
N THR A 50 -24.83 -0.57 -29.25
CA THR A 50 -25.03 0.01 -30.59
C THR A 50 -23.74 0.44 -31.26
N GLY A 51 -22.68 0.71 -30.49
CA GLY A 51 -21.58 1.57 -30.80
C GLY A 51 -21.89 3.02 -30.41
N TYR A 52 -20.89 3.72 -29.89
CA TYR A 52 -20.96 5.14 -29.49
C TYR A 52 -21.13 6.05 -30.72
N THR A 53 -20.49 5.70 -31.83
CA THR A 53 -20.40 6.51 -33.04
C THR A 53 -21.58 6.37 -34.02
N CYS A 54 -22.75 5.94 -33.55
CA CYS A 54 -23.95 5.83 -34.37
C CYS A 54 -24.53 7.18 -34.88
N SER A 55 -24.16 8.31 -34.23
CA SER A 55 -24.60 9.66 -34.63
C SER A 55 -26.13 9.76 -34.86
N ASP A 56 -26.57 10.31 -35.97
CA ASP A 56 -28.02 10.50 -36.27
C ASP A 56 -28.78 9.17 -36.46
N LEU A 57 -28.11 8.02 -36.50
CA LEU A 57 -28.81 6.72 -36.46
C LEU A 57 -29.56 6.49 -35.15
N PHE A 58 -29.20 7.18 -34.09
CA PHE A 58 -29.94 7.17 -32.82
C PHE A 58 -31.37 7.73 -32.94
N ASP A 59 -31.69 8.48 -33.99
CA ASP A 59 -33.06 8.92 -34.26
C ASP A 59 -33.92 7.83 -34.91
N HIS A 60 -33.34 6.69 -35.30
CA HIS A 60 -34.05 5.61 -35.99
C HIS A 60 -34.65 4.60 -35.00
N SER A 61 -35.94 4.51 -34.95
CA SER A 61 -36.67 3.60 -34.04
C SER A 61 -36.28 2.12 -34.19
N VAL A 62 -35.81 1.70 -35.38
CA VAL A 62 -35.33 0.34 -35.59
C VAL A 62 -34.09 0.03 -34.75
N LEU A 63 -33.14 0.95 -34.66
CA LEU A 63 -31.94 0.81 -33.83
C LEU A 63 -32.30 0.77 -32.34
N LEU A 64 -33.18 1.68 -31.90
CA LEU A 64 -33.59 1.75 -30.49
C LEU A 64 -34.38 0.51 -30.05
N LYS A 65 -35.26 -0.02 -30.93
CA LYS A 65 -35.94 -1.28 -30.65
C LYS A 65 -35.00 -2.49 -30.61
N ALA A 66 -34.02 -2.53 -31.49
CA ALA A 66 -32.97 -3.57 -31.45
C ALA A 66 -32.14 -3.48 -30.15
N SER A 67 -31.68 -2.28 -29.75
CA SER A 67 -30.95 -2.05 -28.49
C SER A 67 -31.79 -2.48 -27.28
N ARG A 68 -33.07 -2.14 -27.24
CA ARG A 68 -33.97 -2.55 -26.15
C ARG A 68 -34.08 -4.07 -26.04
N LYS A 69 -34.21 -4.79 -27.18
CA LYS A 69 -34.22 -6.26 -27.21
C LYS A 69 -32.90 -6.85 -26.75
N ALA A 70 -31.78 -6.26 -27.16
CA ALA A 70 -30.45 -6.67 -26.77
C ALA A 70 -30.25 -6.56 -25.25
N LEU A 71 -30.70 -5.47 -24.61
CA LEU A 71 -30.62 -5.31 -23.16
C LEU A 71 -31.33 -6.44 -22.41
N ILE A 72 -32.47 -6.90 -22.90
CA ILE A 72 -33.21 -8.03 -22.31
C ILE A 72 -32.41 -9.31 -22.47
N GLU A 73 -31.91 -9.59 -23.67
CA GLU A 73 -31.13 -10.78 -23.99
C GLU A 73 -29.85 -10.87 -23.18
N ILE A 74 -29.11 -9.74 -23.02
CA ILE A 74 -27.92 -9.67 -22.20
C ILE A 74 -28.27 -9.90 -20.73
N ALA A 75 -29.36 -9.28 -20.24
CA ALA A 75 -29.79 -9.47 -18.85
C ALA A 75 -30.14 -10.94 -18.56
N GLU A 76 -30.93 -11.59 -19.42
CA GLU A 76 -31.29 -13.01 -19.30
C GLU A 76 -30.03 -13.90 -19.21
N ASN A 77 -28.99 -13.56 -19.97
CA ASN A 77 -27.68 -14.25 -19.90
C ASN A 77 -26.90 -14.01 -18.63
N THR A 78 -27.35 -13.17 -17.68
CA THR A 78 -26.76 -13.06 -16.34
C THR A 78 -27.37 -14.05 -15.35
N ASN A 79 -28.44 -14.78 -15.69
CA ASN A 79 -29.20 -15.61 -14.76
C ASN A 79 -28.37 -16.71 -14.06
N ASP A 80 -27.41 -17.28 -14.77
CA ASP A 80 -26.48 -18.31 -14.26
C ASP A 80 -25.09 -17.76 -13.90
N LYS A 81 -24.94 -16.44 -13.87
CA LYS A 81 -23.66 -15.76 -13.65
C LYS A 81 -23.63 -15.06 -12.30
N ASP A 82 -22.66 -15.42 -11.51
CA ASP A 82 -22.42 -14.87 -10.19
C ASP A 82 -21.66 -13.53 -10.27
N MET A 83 -22.28 -12.55 -10.94
CA MET A 83 -21.70 -11.22 -11.18
C MET A 83 -22.74 -10.13 -11.36
N LEU A 84 -22.33 -8.90 -11.02
CA LEU A 84 -23.01 -7.66 -11.40
C LEU A 84 -22.37 -7.12 -12.70
N VAL A 85 -23.17 -6.87 -13.72
CA VAL A 85 -22.73 -6.44 -15.05
C VAL A 85 -23.26 -5.06 -15.38
N PHE A 86 -22.40 -4.17 -15.89
CA PHE A 86 -22.78 -2.85 -16.38
C PHE A 86 -22.55 -2.75 -17.89
N VAL A 87 -23.60 -2.41 -18.64
CA VAL A 87 -23.57 -2.34 -20.10
C VAL A 87 -24.08 -0.97 -20.57
N GLY A 88 -23.30 -0.28 -21.40
CA GLY A 88 -23.68 1.00 -21.98
C GLY A 88 -24.68 0.85 -23.15
N ALA A 89 -25.79 1.57 -23.11
CA ALA A 89 -26.83 1.51 -24.18
C ALA A 89 -27.61 2.84 -24.29
N PRO A 90 -28.22 3.12 -25.46
CA PRO A 90 -29.26 4.14 -25.60
C PRO A 90 -30.59 3.64 -25.05
N LEU A 91 -31.31 4.48 -24.31
CA LEU A 91 -32.64 4.14 -23.77
C LEU A 91 -33.65 5.28 -24.01
N GLU A 92 -34.74 4.98 -24.72
CA GLU A 92 -35.85 5.90 -24.88
C GLU A 92 -36.79 5.80 -23.67
N VAL A 93 -37.06 6.94 -23.02
CA VAL A 93 -38.04 7.07 -21.93
C VAL A 93 -38.89 8.31 -22.15
N ASN A 94 -40.21 8.14 -22.26
CA ASN A 94 -41.17 9.23 -22.44
C ASN A 94 -40.82 10.14 -23.65
N GLY A 95 -40.41 9.55 -24.78
CA GLY A 95 -40.04 10.28 -26.00
C GLY A 95 -38.75 11.08 -25.92
N LYS A 96 -37.90 10.81 -24.95
CA LYS A 96 -36.55 11.35 -24.83
C LYS A 96 -35.52 10.23 -24.80
N LEU A 97 -34.38 10.45 -25.44
CA LEU A 97 -33.31 9.48 -25.52
C LEU A 97 -32.26 9.80 -24.44
N TYR A 98 -31.85 8.77 -23.72
CA TYR A 98 -30.84 8.84 -22.67
C TYR A 98 -29.69 7.87 -22.94
N ASN A 99 -28.49 8.30 -22.60
CA ASN A 99 -27.30 7.47 -22.52
C ASN A 99 -27.28 6.83 -21.13
N VAL A 100 -27.29 5.51 -21.05
CA VAL A 100 -27.42 4.80 -19.77
C VAL A 100 -26.38 3.70 -19.61
N ALA A 101 -26.00 3.43 -18.37
CA ALA A 101 -25.36 2.21 -17.93
C ALA A 101 -26.43 1.32 -17.29
N ALA A 102 -26.76 0.21 -17.94
CA ALA A 102 -27.70 -0.77 -17.44
C ALA A 102 -26.99 -1.72 -16.48
N ALA A 103 -27.44 -1.77 -15.23
CA ALA A 103 -26.97 -2.72 -14.23
C ALA A 103 -27.80 -4.00 -14.29
N MET A 104 -27.15 -5.15 -14.42
CA MET A 104 -27.79 -6.46 -14.64
C MET A 104 -27.26 -7.48 -13.63
N ASN A 105 -28.17 -8.23 -13.03
CA ASN A 105 -27.83 -9.29 -12.08
C ASN A 105 -28.92 -10.35 -12.06
N GLN A 106 -28.58 -11.63 -11.99
CA GLN A 106 -29.51 -12.75 -11.85
C GLN A 106 -30.67 -12.79 -12.89
N GLY A 107 -30.35 -12.51 -14.14
CA GLY A 107 -31.32 -12.53 -15.23
C GLY A 107 -32.15 -11.25 -15.38
N GLU A 108 -31.91 -10.24 -14.57
CA GLU A 108 -32.72 -9.02 -14.52
C GLU A 108 -31.90 -7.74 -14.71
N ILE A 109 -32.54 -6.72 -15.31
CA ILE A 109 -32.04 -5.35 -15.24
C ILE A 109 -32.52 -4.76 -13.94
N ILE A 110 -31.61 -4.39 -13.06
CA ILE A 110 -31.90 -3.90 -11.71
C ILE A 110 -31.82 -2.37 -11.58
N GLY A 111 -31.28 -1.67 -12.58
CA GLY A 111 -31.22 -0.21 -12.59
C GLY A 111 -30.63 0.34 -13.88
N PHE A 112 -30.99 1.57 -14.20
CA PHE A 112 -30.40 2.36 -15.29
C PHE A 112 -29.78 3.62 -14.73
N THR A 113 -28.45 3.66 -14.63
CA THR A 113 -27.73 4.90 -14.32
C THR A 113 -27.64 5.74 -15.58
N THR A 114 -28.07 7.00 -15.49
CA THR A 114 -28.08 7.93 -16.62
C THR A 114 -26.85 8.82 -16.62
N LYS A 115 -26.31 9.14 -17.80
CA LYS A 115 -25.26 10.13 -17.96
C LYS A 115 -25.76 11.51 -17.52
N THR A 116 -25.01 12.14 -16.61
CA THR A 116 -25.35 13.45 -16.04
C THR A 116 -24.85 14.59 -16.93
N PHE A 117 -23.60 14.51 -17.34
CA PHE A 117 -22.92 15.54 -18.14
C PHE A 117 -22.74 15.03 -19.57
N LEU A 118 -23.41 15.70 -20.53
CA LEU A 118 -23.27 15.41 -21.95
C LEU A 118 -22.25 16.37 -22.55
N PRO A 119 -21.11 15.88 -23.06
CA PRO A 119 -20.14 16.73 -23.72
C PRO A 119 -20.74 17.30 -25.02
N ASN A 120 -20.62 18.62 -25.19
CA ASN A 120 -21.12 19.33 -26.36
C ASN A 120 -20.16 20.45 -26.76
N TYR A 121 -18.90 20.06 -26.94
CA TYR A 121 -17.77 20.93 -27.29
C TYR A 121 -16.70 20.11 -28.03
N GLY A 122 -15.85 20.80 -28.83
CA GLY A 122 -14.79 20.15 -29.62
C GLY A 122 -15.39 19.12 -30.60
N GLU A 123 -14.92 17.90 -30.49
CA GLU A 123 -15.37 16.75 -31.28
C GLU A 123 -16.68 16.12 -30.77
N PHE A 124 -17.15 16.52 -29.59
CA PHE A 124 -18.35 15.96 -28.97
C PHE A 124 -19.57 16.85 -29.17
N TYR A 125 -20.73 16.23 -29.50
CA TYR A 125 -22.02 16.91 -29.65
C TYR A 125 -23.20 16.00 -29.22
N GLU A 126 -23.03 15.32 -28.07
CA GLU A 126 -24.02 14.37 -27.57
C GLU A 126 -25.41 14.97 -27.30
N MET A 127 -25.50 16.26 -27.00
CA MET A 127 -26.78 16.95 -26.79
C MET A 127 -27.63 17.03 -28.07
N ARG A 128 -27.08 16.68 -29.24
CA ARG A 128 -27.83 16.52 -30.46
C ARG A 128 -28.82 15.35 -30.40
N GLN A 129 -28.39 14.22 -29.82
CA GLN A 129 -29.15 12.98 -29.75
C GLN A 129 -29.69 12.71 -28.34
N PHE A 130 -28.93 13.00 -27.31
CA PHE A 130 -29.25 12.61 -25.94
C PHE A 130 -29.73 13.76 -25.07
N THR A 131 -30.57 13.40 -24.09
CA THR A 131 -31.01 14.31 -23.02
C THR A 131 -30.22 14.01 -21.75
N PRO A 132 -29.74 15.03 -21.01
CA PRO A 132 -29.12 14.83 -19.70
C PRO A 132 -30.07 14.04 -18.77
N GLY A 133 -29.48 13.19 -17.92
CA GLY A 133 -30.24 12.44 -16.93
C GLY A 133 -31.09 13.33 -16.03
N PRO A 134 -32.15 12.81 -15.43
CA PRO A 134 -32.95 13.54 -14.44
C PRO A 134 -32.07 13.91 -13.23
N GLN A 135 -32.46 14.92 -12.47
CA GLN A 135 -31.70 15.31 -11.28
C GLN A 135 -31.80 14.32 -10.11
N THR A 136 -32.85 13.53 -10.10
CA THR A 136 -33.12 12.52 -9.06
C THR A 136 -33.53 11.21 -9.70
N VAL A 137 -33.26 10.10 -9.01
CA VAL A 137 -33.70 8.76 -9.41
C VAL A 137 -35.23 8.68 -9.35
N ARG A 138 -35.82 8.11 -10.40
CA ARG A 138 -37.24 7.82 -10.49
C ARG A 138 -37.46 6.39 -10.99
N GLU A 139 -38.62 5.83 -10.77
CA GLU A 139 -39.01 4.56 -11.40
C GLU A 139 -39.53 4.77 -12.82
N ILE A 140 -39.10 3.90 -13.74
CA ILE A 140 -39.66 3.77 -15.06
C ILE A 140 -40.24 2.36 -15.26
N THR A 141 -41.18 2.23 -16.17
CA THR A 141 -41.68 0.90 -16.57
C THR A 141 -40.89 0.39 -17.76
N PHE A 142 -40.12 -0.68 -17.55
CA PHE A 142 -39.39 -1.38 -18.61
C PHE A 142 -39.83 -2.86 -18.63
N GLU A 143 -40.35 -3.33 -19.76
CA GLU A 143 -40.91 -4.69 -19.92
C GLU A 143 -41.88 -5.11 -18.78
N GLY A 144 -42.75 -4.18 -18.39
CA GLY A 144 -43.74 -4.40 -17.34
C GLY A 144 -43.22 -4.35 -15.90
N LYS A 145 -41.93 -4.22 -15.71
CA LYS A 145 -41.29 -4.08 -14.38
C LYS A 145 -40.97 -2.62 -14.08
N LYS A 146 -41.04 -2.25 -12.81
CA LYS A 146 -40.58 -0.94 -12.33
C LYS A 146 -39.11 -1.03 -12.04
N ILE A 147 -38.31 -0.17 -12.68
CA ILE A 147 -36.86 -0.15 -12.59
C ILE A 147 -36.39 1.25 -12.20
N PRO A 148 -35.47 1.42 -11.22
CA PRO A 148 -34.81 2.68 -10.91
C PRO A 148 -34.08 3.23 -12.13
N PHE A 149 -34.30 4.52 -12.42
CA PHE A 149 -33.73 5.25 -13.55
C PHE A 149 -33.30 6.64 -13.10
N GLY A 150 -32.05 6.99 -13.26
CA GLY A 150 -31.51 8.30 -12.90
C GLY A 150 -29.99 8.27 -12.65
N PRO A 151 -29.42 9.41 -12.29
CA PRO A 151 -28.01 9.46 -11.90
C PRO A 151 -27.85 8.79 -10.53
N GLN A 152 -26.70 8.26 -10.20
CA GLN A 152 -26.36 7.88 -8.84
C GLN A 152 -27.33 6.89 -8.15
N ILE A 153 -27.33 5.67 -8.62
CA ILE A 153 -27.94 4.52 -7.95
C ILE A 153 -26.84 3.76 -7.23
N LEU A 154 -27.09 3.38 -5.98
CA LEU A 154 -26.18 2.53 -5.19
C LEU A 154 -26.63 1.08 -5.30
N PHE A 155 -25.80 0.23 -5.87
CA PHE A 155 -26.02 -1.21 -5.93
C PHE A 155 -25.31 -1.86 -4.74
N GLN A 156 -26.08 -2.42 -3.81
CA GLN A 156 -25.62 -2.99 -2.55
C GLN A 156 -25.61 -4.51 -2.63
N ALA A 157 -24.45 -5.14 -2.43
CA ALA A 157 -24.38 -6.60 -2.37
C ALA A 157 -25.10 -7.15 -1.14
N GLU A 158 -25.97 -8.15 -1.33
CA GLU A 158 -26.59 -8.86 -0.22
C GLU A 158 -25.55 -9.72 0.53
N GLY A 159 -25.55 -9.60 1.85
CA GLY A 159 -24.59 -10.35 2.71
C GLY A 159 -23.18 -9.76 2.76
N MET A 160 -22.90 -8.64 2.06
CA MET A 160 -21.59 -8.01 2.01
C MET A 160 -21.72 -6.48 2.08
N GLU A 161 -21.77 -5.95 3.32
CA GLU A 161 -22.01 -4.53 3.57
C GLU A 161 -20.95 -3.61 2.93
N GLU A 162 -19.71 -4.08 2.83
CA GLU A 162 -18.63 -3.29 2.25
C GLU A 162 -18.65 -3.23 0.72
N LEU A 163 -19.45 -4.04 0.03
CA LEU A 163 -19.55 -4.02 -1.42
C LEU A 163 -20.74 -3.20 -1.89
N VAL A 164 -20.50 -1.92 -2.13
CA VAL A 164 -21.45 -0.96 -2.67
C VAL A 164 -20.88 -0.38 -3.95
N VAL A 165 -21.61 -0.56 -5.06
CA VAL A 165 -21.19 -0.15 -6.40
C VAL A 165 -22.04 1.02 -6.89
N ALA A 166 -21.43 2.04 -7.47
CA ALA A 166 -22.11 3.11 -8.18
C ALA A 166 -21.53 3.28 -9.58
N ALA A 167 -22.38 3.63 -10.54
CA ALA A 167 -21.97 3.88 -11.91
C ALA A 167 -21.99 5.37 -12.26
N GLU A 168 -21.04 5.78 -13.10
CA GLU A 168 -21.05 7.06 -13.83
C GLU A 168 -20.61 6.79 -15.27
N ILE A 169 -20.81 7.75 -16.18
CA ILE A 169 -20.61 7.51 -17.61
C ILE A 169 -19.67 8.56 -18.18
N CYS A 170 -18.53 8.12 -18.67
CA CYS A 170 -17.53 8.88 -19.46
C CYS A 170 -17.29 10.30 -18.92
N GLU A 171 -17.92 11.32 -19.54
CA GLU A 171 -17.75 12.75 -19.20
C GLU A 171 -18.05 13.07 -17.74
N ASP A 172 -18.86 12.26 -17.08
CA ASP A 172 -19.18 12.47 -15.66
C ASP A 172 -17.91 12.60 -14.80
N VAL A 173 -16.87 11.77 -15.03
CA VAL A 173 -15.62 11.84 -14.29
C VAL A 173 -14.74 13.05 -14.67
N TRP A 174 -14.93 13.62 -15.86
CA TRP A 174 -14.17 14.79 -16.32
C TRP A 174 -14.75 16.10 -15.79
N SER A 175 -15.99 16.08 -15.31
CA SER A 175 -16.67 17.23 -14.74
C SER A 175 -16.00 17.73 -13.46
N PRO A 176 -16.15 19.02 -13.07
CA PRO A 176 -15.61 19.55 -11.82
C PRO A 176 -16.15 18.85 -10.56
N VAL A 177 -17.39 18.36 -10.61
CA VAL A 177 -18.05 17.63 -9.51
C VAL A 177 -18.65 16.35 -10.09
N PRO A 178 -17.85 15.27 -10.20
CA PRO A 178 -18.32 13.98 -10.67
C PRO A 178 -19.42 13.40 -9.77
N PRO A 179 -20.43 12.72 -10.33
CA PRO A 179 -21.47 12.04 -9.56
C PRO A 179 -20.93 11.04 -8.53
N SER A 180 -19.80 10.40 -8.82
CA SER A 180 -19.11 9.48 -7.94
C SER A 180 -18.71 10.09 -6.58
N ILE A 181 -18.60 11.42 -6.46
CA ILE A 181 -18.29 12.09 -5.19
C ILE A 181 -19.43 11.83 -4.18
N GLN A 182 -20.66 12.15 -4.57
CA GLN A 182 -21.81 11.94 -3.70
C GLN A 182 -22.01 10.44 -3.43
N ALA A 183 -21.91 9.60 -4.46
CA ALA A 183 -22.04 8.17 -4.31
C ALA A 183 -21.04 7.59 -3.28
N ALA A 184 -19.77 8.03 -3.30
CA ALA A 184 -18.76 7.60 -2.34
C ALA A 184 -19.05 8.09 -0.91
N LEU A 185 -19.52 9.32 -0.75
CA LEU A 185 -19.90 9.90 0.55
C LEU A 185 -21.15 9.21 1.13
N GLU A 186 -22.04 8.66 0.29
CA GLU A 186 -23.18 7.83 0.70
C GLU A 186 -22.88 6.34 0.76
N GLY A 187 -21.59 5.95 0.65
CA GLY A 187 -21.12 4.61 0.96
C GLY A 187 -20.61 3.77 -0.21
N ALA A 188 -20.69 4.23 -1.47
CA ALA A 188 -20.11 3.47 -2.58
C ALA A 188 -18.61 3.23 -2.38
N THR A 189 -18.19 1.99 -2.36
CA THR A 189 -16.79 1.57 -2.24
C THR A 189 -16.15 1.28 -3.59
N VAL A 190 -16.97 1.03 -4.60
CA VAL A 190 -16.56 0.76 -5.97
C VAL A 190 -17.31 1.69 -6.91
N ILE A 191 -16.58 2.39 -7.77
CA ILE A 191 -17.12 3.20 -8.85
C ILE A 191 -16.84 2.48 -10.17
N VAL A 192 -17.85 2.36 -11.02
CA VAL A 192 -17.69 1.87 -12.38
C VAL A 192 -17.97 3.00 -13.37
N ASN A 193 -17.21 3.04 -14.45
CA ASN A 193 -17.37 4.04 -15.50
C ASN A 193 -17.42 3.35 -16.87
N CYS A 194 -18.60 3.41 -17.49
CA CYS A 194 -18.78 3.04 -18.89
C CYS A 194 -18.36 4.21 -19.78
N SER A 195 -17.32 4.08 -20.58
CA SER A 195 -16.71 5.20 -21.29
C SER A 195 -16.52 4.95 -22.79
N ALA A 196 -16.60 6.03 -23.56
CA ALA A 196 -16.19 6.10 -24.96
C ALA A 196 -15.32 7.36 -25.16
N SER A 197 -14.12 7.31 -24.61
CA SER A 197 -13.14 8.39 -24.71
C SER A 197 -12.17 8.09 -25.84
N ASP A 198 -12.12 8.99 -26.82
CA ASP A 198 -11.21 8.94 -27.96
C ASP A 198 -9.74 9.07 -27.58
N GLU A 199 -8.84 8.80 -28.50
CA GLU A 199 -7.39 8.92 -28.33
C GLU A 199 -6.84 10.16 -29.06
N THR A 200 -6.18 11.02 -28.28
CA THR A 200 -5.31 12.08 -28.76
C THR A 200 -3.95 11.98 -28.08
N ILE A 201 -2.93 12.64 -28.62
CA ILE A 201 -1.57 12.56 -28.07
C ILE A 201 -1.55 13.04 -26.60
N GLY A 202 -1.13 12.15 -25.69
CA GLY A 202 -1.01 12.46 -24.26
C GLY A 202 -2.31 12.32 -23.45
N LYS A 203 -3.45 12.05 -24.09
CA LYS A 203 -4.74 11.86 -23.38
C LYS A 203 -4.74 10.62 -22.49
N ASP A 204 -4.02 9.58 -22.86
CA ASP A 204 -3.81 8.37 -22.05
C ASP A 204 -3.19 8.68 -20.69
N THR A 205 -2.14 9.51 -20.67
CA THR A 205 -1.48 9.92 -19.43
C THR A 205 -2.41 10.75 -18.55
N TYR A 206 -3.15 11.68 -19.16
CA TYR A 206 -4.14 12.47 -18.43
C TYR A 206 -5.28 11.61 -17.89
N ARG A 207 -5.85 10.71 -18.71
CA ARG A 207 -6.90 9.76 -18.31
C ARG A 207 -6.44 8.90 -17.13
N ARG A 208 -5.24 8.34 -17.21
CA ARG A 208 -4.64 7.55 -16.14
C ARG A 208 -4.50 8.36 -14.84
N ALA A 209 -4.03 9.59 -14.92
CA ALA A 209 -3.91 10.49 -13.77
C ALA A 209 -5.28 10.85 -13.17
N LEU A 210 -6.29 11.13 -14.02
CA LEU A 210 -7.64 11.44 -13.61
C LEU A 210 -8.29 10.27 -12.85
N ILE A 211 -8.27 9.06 -13.42
CA ILE A 211 -8.89 7.87 -12.81
C ILE A 211 -8.19 7.49 -11.52
N SER A 212 -6.85 7.48 -11.49
CA SER A 212 -6.13 7.20 -10.25
C SER A 212 -6.35 8.29 -9.20
N GLY A 213 -6.39 9.56 -9.60
CA GLY A 213 -6.67 10.70 -8.73
C GLY A 213 -8.09 10.67 -8.14
N GLN A 214 -9.09 10.31 -8.95
CA GLN A 214 -10.48 10.17 -8.47
C GLN A 214 -10.61 9.00 -7.51
N SER A 215 -10.02 7.84 -7.83
CA SER A 215 -9.94 6.70 -6.92
C SER A 215 -9.30 7.06 -5.57
N ALA A 216 -8.22 7.85 -5.57
CA ALA A 216 -7.54 8.34 -4.37
C ALA A 216 -8.43 9.28 -3.53
N ARG A 217 -9.05 10.27 -4.20
CA ARG A 217 -9.92 11.26 -3.55
C ARG A 217 -11.10 10.60 -2.86
N LEU A 218 -11.70 9.61 -3.51
CA LEU A 218 -12.89 8.89 -3.01
C LEU A 218 -12.54 7.73 -2.07
N ILE A 219 -11.26 7.38 -1.93
CA ILE A 219 -10.81 6.18 -1.24
C ILE A 219 -11.68 5.00 -1.68
N SER A 220 -11.63 4.68 -2.98
CA SER A 220 -12.50 3.69 -3.63
C SER A 220 -11.76 2.83 -4.64
N GLY A 221 -12.34 1.68 -4.98
CA GLY A 221 -12.07 1.00 -6.23
C GLY A 221 -12.67 1.80 -7.39
N TYR A 222 -11.98 1.85 -8.52
CA TYR A 222 -12.48 2.49 -9.73
C TYR A 222 -12.23 1.58 -10.94
N ILE A 223 -13.31 1.25 -11.67
CA ILE A 223 -13.27 0.36 -12.83
C ILE A 223 -13.72 1.17 -14.04
N TYR A 224 -12.79 1.44 -14.94
CA TYR A 224 -13.01 2.24 -16.15
C TYR A 224 -12.92 1.34 -17.37
N ALA A 225 -14.00 1.21 -18.12
CA ALA A 225 -14.07 0.45 -19.37
C ALA A 225 -14.25 1.41 -20.55
N ASN A 226 -13.35 1.37 -21.53
CA ASN A 226 -13.35 2.30 -22.65
C ASN A 226 -13.66 1.64 -23.99
N ALA A 227 -14.34 2.35 -24.87
CA ALA A 227 -14.56 1.95 -26.26
C ALA A 227 -13.21 1.76 -27.00
N GLY A 228 -13.17 0.82 -27.92
CA GLY A 228 -11.97 0.43 -28.66
C GLY A 228 -12.20 0.29 -30.16
N GLU A 229 -11.48 -0.65 -30.76
CA GLU A 229 -11.61 -0.98 -32.17
C GLU A 229 -13.05 -1.47 -32.48
N GLY A 230 -13.60 -1.00 -33.59
CA GLY A 230 -14.98 -1.27 -34.00
C GLY A 230 -15.87 -0.04 -34.02
N GLU A 231 -15.49 1.03 -33.28
CA GLU A 231 -16.11 2.35 -33.43
C GLU A 231 -15.74 2.98 -34.78
N SER A 232 -16.58 3.91 -35.27
CA SER A 232 -16.29 4.64 -36.51
C SER A 232 -15.08 5.52 -36.36
N THR A 233 -14.23 5.52 -37.37
CA THR A 233 -13.01 6.35 -37.43
C THR A 233 -13.19 7.55 -38.38
N THR A 234 -14.38 8.12 -38.46
CA THR A 234 -14.64 9.30 -39.31
C THR A 234 -13.68 10.45 -38.93
N ASP A 235 -13.67 10.84 -37.67
CA ASP A 235 -12.77 11.88 -37.15
C ASP A 235 -12.01 11.44 -35.89
N LEU A 236 -12.48 10.38 -35.19
CA LEU A 236 -11.97 9.94 -33.90
C LEU A 236 -11.42 8.53 -33.97
N VAL A 237 -10.49 8.20 -33.08
CA VAL A 237 -9.99 6.84 -32.87
C VAL A 237 -10.18 6.48 -31.40
N PHE A 238 -10.68 5.27 -31.12
CA PHE A 238 -10.87 4.77 -29.76
C PHE A 238 -9.85 3.69 -29.46
N GLY A 239 -9.27 3.76 -28.27
CA GLY A 239 -8.08 2.96 -27.94
C GLY A 239 -8.31 1.75 -27.03
N GLY A 240 -9.52 1.51 -26.54
CA GLY A 240 -9.78 0.38 -25.61
C GLY A 240 -9.00 0.49 -24.30
N HIS A 241 -8.69 1.72 -23.85
CA HIS A 241 -7.85 1.95 -22.68
C HIS A 241 -8.63 1.75 -21.37
N ASN A 242 -8.67 0.50 -20.90
CA ASN A 242 -9.31 0.10 -19.65
C ASN A 242 -8.37 0.31 -18.45
N ILE A 243 -8.91 0.72 -17.30
CA ILE A 243 -8.13 0.96 -16.08
C ILE A 243 -8.89 0.43 -14.87
N ILE A 244 -8.20 -0.33 -14.01
CA ILE A 244 -8.66 -0.70 -12.68
C ILE A 244 -7.75 -0.05 -11.65
N ALA A 245 -8.30 0.82 -10.81
CA ALA A 245 -7.54 1.53 -9.77
C ALA A 245 -8.16 1.30 -8.37
N GLU A 246 -7.35 1.41 -7.33
CA GLU A 246 -7.74 1.29 -5.93
C GLU A 246 -7.00 2.34 -5.11
N ASN A 247 -7.74 3.25 -4.50
CA ASN A 247 -7.18 4.30 -3.62
C ASN A 247 -5.90 4.93 -4.17
N GLY A 248 -5.95 5.40 -5.42
CA GLY A 248 -4.86 6.08 -6.11
C GLY A 248 -3.81 5.19 -6.78
N THR A 249 -3.91 3.87 -6.61
CA THR A 249 -2.98 2.93 -7.24
C THR A 249 -3.64 2.29 -8.45
N VAL A 250 -3.06 2.40 -9.64
CA VAL A 250 -3.48 1.62 -10.79
C VAL A 250 -3.05 0.17 -10.58
N LEU A 251 -4.03 -0.73 -10.47
CA LEU A 251 -3.79 -2.15 -10.25
C LEU A 251 -3.57 -2.90 -11.56
N LYS A 252 -4.35 -2.52 -12.59
CA LYS A 252 -4.25 -3.08 -13.92
C LYS A 252 -4.68 -2.04 -14.96
N GLU A 253 -4.03 -2.08 -16.11
CA GLU A 253 -4.26 -1.20 -17.24
C GLU A 253 -4.14 -2.02 -18.52
N SER A 254 -5.02 -1.81 -19.50
CA SER A 254 -4.97 -2.49 -20.79
C SER A 254 -3.91 -1.90 -21.70
N SER A 255 -3.50 -2.69 -22.69
CA SER A 255 -2.80 -2.17 -23.84
C SER A 255 -3.72 -1.26 -24.66
N ARG A 256 -3.20 -0.16 -25.19
CA ARG A 256 -4.00 0.69 -26.09
C ARG A 256 -4.08 0.07 -27.48
N TYR A 257 -5.20 0.32 -28.17
CA TYR A 257 -5.48 -0.15 -29.53
C TYR A 257 -5.64 -1.68 -29.62
N VAL A 258 -6.08 -2.28 -28.51
CA VAL A 258 -6.39 -3.70 -28.41
C VAL A 258 -7.70 -3.85 -27.65
N ASN A 259 -8.64 -4.62 -28.20
CA ASN A 259 -9.84 -5.01 -27.49
C ASN A 259 -9.51 -6.19 -26.56
N GLU A 260 -9.54 -5.97 -25.26
CA GLU A 260 -9.20 -6.99 -24.27
C GLU A 260 -10.01 -6.83 -22.98
N ILE A 261 -10.00 -7.87 -22.16
CA ILE A 261 -10.53 -7.85 -20.80
C ILE A 261 -9.36 -7.77 -19.84
N ILE A 262 -9.40 -6.84 -18.91
CA ILE A 262 -8.46 -6.78 -17.81
C ILE A 262 -9.12 -7.16 -16.49
N TYR A 263 -8.37 -7.83 -15.62
CA TYR A 263 -8.83 -8.31 -14.32
C TYR A 263 -7.92 -7.81 -13.20
N SER A 264 -8.51 -7.51 -12.05
CA SER A 264 -7.77 -7.32 -10.80
C SER A 264 -8.68 -7.62 -9.61
N GLU A 265 -8.11 -7.62 -8.40
CA GLU A 265 -8.88 -7.79 -7.17
C GLU A 265 -8.84 -6.49 -6.36
N LEU A 266 -10.01 -5.90 -6.10
CA LEU A 266 -10.16 -4.77 -5.18
C LEU A 266 -10.17 -5.27 -3.74
N ASP A 267 -9.55 -4.52 -2.85
CA ASP A 267 -9.50 -4.81 -1.41
C ASP A 267 -10.46 -3.90 -0.64
N LEU A 268 -11.68 -4.36 -0.43
CA LEU A 268 -12.73 -3.61 0.25
C LEU A 268 -12.38 -3.31 1.71
N GLN A 269 -11.74 -4.26 2.43
CA GLN A 269 -11.31 -4.02 3.81
C GLN A 269 -10.25 -2.91 3.90
N ARG A 270 -9.37 -2.81 2.91
CA ARG A 270 -8.44 -1.69 2.80
C ARG A 270 -9.18 -0.37 2.59
N ILE A 271 -10.13 -0.35 1.67
CA ILE A 271 -10.93 0.85 1.35
C ILE A 271 -11.69 1.33 2.59
N THR A 272 -12.45 0.47 3.24
CA THR A 272 -13.24 0.80 4.43
C THR A 272 -12.34 1.14 5.62
N GLY A 273 -11.22 0.44 5.79
CA GLY A 273 -10.22 0.72 6.81
C GLY A 273 -9.56 2.10 6.66
N GLU A 274 -9.23 2.51 5.43
CA GLU A 274 -8.67 3.82 5.15
C GLU A 274 -9.71 4.94 5.37
N ARG A 275 -10.97 4.75 4.93
CA ARG A 275 -12.06 5.69 5.20
C ARG A 275 -12.28 5.89 6.71
N ARG A 276 -12.29 4.82 7.50
CA ARG A 276 -12.43 4.86 8.96
C ARG A 276 -11.31 5.64 9.65
N LYS A 277 -10.08 5.58 9.13
CA LYS A 277 -8.92 6.33 9.66
C LYS A 277 -8.91 7.80 9.22
N ASN A 278 -9.52 8.11 8.09
CA ASN A 278 -9.48 9.44 7.50
C ASN A 278 -10.63 10.29 8.03
N THR A 279 -10.33 11.14 9.00
CA THR A 279 -11.31 12.01 9.66
C THR A 279 -11.89 13.11 8.75
N THR A 280 -11.29 13.35 7.59
CA THR A 280 -11.80 14.31 6.59
C THR A 280 -12.70 13.67 5.54
N PHE A 281 -12.75 12.33 5.49
CA PHE A 281 -13.73 11.60 4.70
C PHE A 281 -14.99 11.41 5.56
N GLN A 282 -15.94 12.36 5.43
CA GLN A 282 -17.16 12.34 6.24
C GLN A 282 -18.33 11.90 5.36
N PRO A 283 -19.04 10.83 5.75
CA PRO A 283 -20.32 10.46 5.13
C PRO A 283 -21.32 11.62 5.19
N LEU A 284 -22.26 11.66 4.25
CA LEU A 284 -23.38 12.61 4.32
C LEU A 284 -24.34 12.20 5.44
N ASP A 285 -24.91 13.19 6.12
CA ASP A 285 -25.86 12.95 7.23
C ASP A 285 -27.21 12.39 6.73
N GLU A 286 -27.58 12.69 5.48
CA GLU A 286 -28.81 12.22 4.86
C GLU A 286 -28.49 11.31 3.66
N GLU A 287 -29.06 10.12 3.66
CA GLU A 287 -29.04 9.23 2.50
C GLU A 287 -30.09 9.69 1.50
N THR A 288 -29.63 10.17 0.34
CA THR A 288 -30.49 10.69 -0.72
C THR A 288 -30.55 9.78 -1.93
N LEU A 289 -29.60 8.84 -2.04
CA LEU A 289 -29.48 7.93 -3.18
C LEU A 289 -30.30 6.66 -2.98
N VAL A 290 -30.87 6.17 -4.07
CA VAL A 290 -31.63 4.92 -4.08
C VAL A 290 -30.68 3.74 -3.99
N ARG A 291 -30.91 2.84 -3.01
CA ARG A 291 -30.18 1.58 -2.88
C ARG A 291 -30.95 0.43 -3.53
N VAL A 292 -30.26 -0.31 -4.37
CA VAL A 292 -30.78 -1.48 -5.09
C VAL A 292 -29.96 -2.70 -4.67
N PRO A 293 -30.58 -3.75 -4.11
CA PRO A 293 -29.85 -4.96 -3.77
C PRO A 293 -29.42 -5.73 -5.01
N PHE A 294 -28.28 -6.42 -4.92
CA PHE A 294 -27.84 -7.43 -5.88
C PHE A 294 -27.18 -8.61 -5.16
N THR A 295 -27.19 -9.76 -5.81
CA THR A 295 -26.67 -11.00 -5.22
C THR A 295 -25.41 -11.46 -5.92
N VAL A 296 -24.37 -11.73 -5.12
CA VAL A 296 -23.16 -12.45 -5.54
C VAL A 296 -22.70 -13.35 -4.39
N GLU A 297 -22.20 -14.53 -4.72
CA GLU A 297 -21.74 -15.49 -3.72
C GLU A 297 -20.40 -15.07 -3.11
N GLU A 298 -20.27 -15.21 -1.79
CA GLU A 298 -19.00 -15.03 -1.11
C GLU A 298 -18.08 -16.24 -1.35
N THR A 299 -17.19 -16.12 -2.32
CA THR A 299 -16.22 -17.16 -2.66
C THR A 299 -14.79 -16.77 -2.26
N LYS A 300 -13.89 -17.75 -2.14
CA LYS A 300 -12.46 -17.48 -1.96
C LYS A 300 -11.88 -17.00 -3.29
N THR A 301 -11.70 -15.69 -3.42
CA THR A 301 -11.11 -15.08 -4.62
C THR A 301 -9.69 -15.58 -4.86
N PHE A 302 -9.39 -16.04 -6.07
CA PHE A 302 -8.02 -16.29 -6.52
C PHE A 302 -7.37 -14.94 -6.84
N LEU A 303 -6.25 -14.64 -6.15
CA LEU A 303 -5.57 -13.36 -6.30
C LEU A 303 -4.53 -13.44 -7.43
N THR A 304 -4.58 -12.47 -8.34
CA THR A 304 -3.58 -12.28 -9.41
C THR A 304 -2.70 -11.06 -9.15
N ARG A 305 -3.10 -10.19 -8.24
CA ARG A 305 -2.31 -9.02 -7.83
C ARG A 305 -1.07 -9.45 -7.04
N THR A 306 0.02 -8.72 -7.21
CA THR A 306 1.27 -8.95 -6.51
C THR A 306 1.43 -8.03 -5.31
N PHE A 307 2.11 -8.53 -4.28
CA PHE A 307 2.49 -7.74 -3.11
C PHE A 307 4.01 -7.62 -3.05
N PRO A 308 4.56 -6.43 -2.73
CA PRO A 308 6.01 -6.27 -2.66
C PRO A 308 6.58 -7.05 -1.47
N LYS A 309 7.61 -7.90 -1.70
CA LYS A 309 8.29 -8.64 -0.63
C LYS A 309 8.92 -7.71 0.42
N LYS A 310 9.46 -6.59 -0.03
CA LYS A 310 10.09 -5.56 0.80
C LYS A 310 9.33 -4.24 0.68
N PRO A 311 8.15 -4.11 1.35
CA PRO A 311 7.21 -3.02 1.08
C PRO A 311 7.72 -1.62 1.48
N PHE A 312 8.79 -1.55 2.28
CA PHE A 312 9.44 -0.30 2.66
C PHE A 312 10.55 0.13 1.69
N VAL A 313 11.04 -0.80 0.87
CA VAL A 313 12.16 -0.53 -0.04
C VAL A 313 11.62 0.00 -1.38
N PRO A 314 12.14 1.13 -1.88
CA PRO A 314 11.77 1.61 -3.22
C PRO A 314 12.04 0.56 -4.29
N SER A 315 10.98 0.17 -5.01
CA SER A 315 11.05 -0.89 -6.04
C SER A 315 11.35 -0.36 -7.44
N ASP A 316 11.11 0.92 -7.69
CA ASP A 316 11.34 1.57 -8.98
C ASP A 316 12.82 1.98 -9.12
N GLU A 317 13.52 1.32 -10.03
CA GLU A 317 14.95 1.58 -10.28
C GLU A 317 15.22 3.01 -10.78
N GLN A 318 14.29 3.61 -11.52
CA GLN A 318 14.47 4.97 -12.07
C GLN A 318 14.42 6.04 -10.97
N THR A 319 13.58 5.84 -9.96
CA THR A 319 13.42 6.79 -8.84
C THR A 319 14.16 6.36 -7.58
N ARG A 320 14.84 5.19 -7.58
CA ARG A 320 15.52 4.62 -6.42
C ARG A 320 16.51 5.59 -5.77
N ALA A 321 17.40 6.17 -6.56
CA ALA A 321 18.41 7.11 -6.06
C ALA A 321 17.76 8.33 -5.41
N GLN A 322 16.78 8.93 -6.08
CA GLN A 322 16.02 10.07 -5.54
C GLN A 322 15.32 9.71 -4.22
N ARG A 323 14.68 8.54 -4.14
CA ARG A 323 14.00 8.08 -2.92
C ARG A 323 14.96 7.84 -1.77
N CYS A 324 16.12 7.24 -2.02
CA CYS A 324 17.15 7.06 -1.01
C CYS A 324 17.68 8.40 -0.49
N GLU A 325 17.92 9.37 -1.40
CA GLU A 325 18.33 10.72 -1.03
C GLU A 325 17.27 11.46 -0.21
N GLU A 326 16.00 11.34 -0.55
CA GLU A 326 14.89 11.89 0.24
C GLU A 326 14.88 11.32 1.66
N ILE A 327 15.01 10.00 1.83
CA ILE A 327 15.02 9.34 3.13
C ILE A 327 16.21 9.82 3.98
N LEU A 328 17.42 9.76 3.44
CA LEU A 328 18.63 10.20 4.13
C LEU A 328 18.57 11.70 4.48
N THR A 329 17.98 12.51 3.61
CA THR A 329 17.78 13.94 3.84
C THR A 329 16.78 14.19 4.97
N ILE A 330 15.65 13.49 5.01
CA ILE A 330 14.65 13.58 6.10
C ILE A 330 15.30 13.22 7.44
N GLN A 331 16.07 12.11 7.50
CA GLN A 331 16.79 11.71 8.70
C GLN A 331 17.79 12.79 9.16
N ALA A 332 18.63 13.26 8.24
CA ALA A 332 19.65 14.26 8.52
C ALA A 332 19.04 15.63 8.91
N MET A 333 17.96 16.06 8.29
CA MET A 333 17.27 17.32 8.63
C MET A 333 16.65 17.28 10.03
N GLY A 334 16.07 16.15 10.43
CA GLY A 334 15.57 15.96 11.78
C GLY A 334 16.69 16.11 12.82
N LEU A 335 17.81 15.43 12.62
CA LEU A 335 18.98 15.52 13.49
C LEU A 335 19.62 16.91 13.48
N LYS A 336 19.79 17.50 12.29
CA LYS A 336 20.29 18.88 12.11
C LYS A 336 19.51 19.87 12.98
N LYS A 337 18.18 19.83 12.91
CA LYS A 337 17.34 20.72 13.72
C LYS A 337 17.54 20.50 15.22
N ARG A 338 17.64 19.25 15.65
CA ARG A 338 17.83 18.91 17.06
C ARG A 338 19.18 19.40 17.59
N LEU A 339 20.26 19.13 16.86
CA LEU A 339 21.62 19.60 17.21
C LEU A 339 21.72 21.12 17.27
N ALA A 340 21.10 21.82 16.32
CA ALA A 340 21.08 23.28 16.31
C ALA A 340 20.26 23.85 17.48
N HIS A 341 19.10 23.26 17.79
CA HIS A 341 18.23 23.74 18.86
C HIS A 341 18.83 23.57 20.26
N THR A 342 19.47 22.43 20.50
CA THR A 342 20.08 22.13 21.82
C THR A 342 21.45 22.77 21.99
N ASN A 343 22.02 23.39 20.93
CA ASN A 343 23.40 23.84 20.90
C ASN A 343 24.44 22.76 21.28
N ALA A 344 24.09 21.48 21.06
CA ALA A 344 24.99 20.36 21.29
C ALA A 344 26.28 20.55 20.48
N ARG A 345 27.44 20.46 21.15
CA ARG A 345 28.76 20.63 20.52
C ARG A 345 29.15 19.40 19.74
N THR A 346 28.85 18.22 20.28
CA THR A 346 29.21 16.93 19.69
C THR A 346 27.98 16.07 19.47
N ALA A 347 28.10 15.10 18.56
CA ALA A 347 27.15 14.00 18.41
C ALA A 347 27.88 12.69 18.78
N VAL A 348 27.39 11.96 19.77
CA VAL A 348 27.97 10.71 20.25
C VAL A 348 27.22 9.54 19.68
N VAL A 349 27.91 8.65 18.96
CA VAL A 349 27.32 7.48 18.29
C VAL A 349 28.06 6.23 18.75
N GLY A 350 27.32 5.27 19.30
CA GLY A 350 27.88 3.94 19.58
C GLY A 350 28.08 3.17 18.27
N ILE A 351 29.30 2.77 17.95
CA ILE A 351 29.61 2.07 16.70
C ILE A 351 29.96 0.62 17.01
N SER A 352 29.10 -0.30 16.61
CA SER A 352 29.32 -1.74 16.69
C SER A 352 30.00 -2.33 15.45
N GLY A 353 29.99 -1.61 14.32
CA GLY A 353 30.39 -2.14 13.01
C GLY A 353 29.24 -2.87 12.27
N GLY A 354 28.03 -2.84 12.81
CA GLY A 354 26.82 -3.38 12.17
C GLY A 354 26.06 -2.32 11.35
N LEU A 355 25.01 -2.78 10.66
CA LEU A 355 24.21 -1.98 9.72
C LEU A 355 23.61 -0.70 10.34
N ASP A 356 23.01 -0.81 11.53
CA ASP A 356 22.23 0.27 12.13
C ASP A 356 23.13 1.42 12.60
N SER A 357 24.25 1.07 13.27
CA SER A 357 25.23 2.06 13.70
C SER A 357 25.94 2.71 12.50
N THR A 358 26.15 1.97 11.43
CA THR A 358 26.67 2.49 10.15
C THR A 358 25.74 3.53 9.56
N LEU A 359 24.45 3.22 9.40
CA LEU A 359 23.48 4.18 8.87
C LEU A 359 23.37 5.42 9.77
N ALA A 360 23.33 5.24 11.10
CA ALA A 360 23.28 6.35 12.04
C ALA A 360 24.51 7.27 11.93
N LEU A 361 25.70 6.72 11.73
CA LEU A 361 26.92 7.50 11.51
C LEU A 361 26.90 8.28 10.19
N LEU A 362 26.45 7.65 9.09
CA LEU A 362 26.30 8.30 7.78
C LEU A 362 25.30 9.47 7.85
N VAL A 363 24.14 9.26 8.47
CA VAL A 363 23.14 10.31 8.70
C VAL A 363 23.68 11.44 9.56
N THR A 364 24.45 11.12 10.61
CA THR A 364 25.07 12.11 11.50
C THR A 364 26.10 12.94 10.75
N ALA A 365 26.95 12.32 9.94
CA ALA A 365 27.91 13.02 9.09
C ALA A 365 27.22 13.99 8.12
N ARG A 366 26.14 13.55 7.49
CA ARG A 366 25.33 14.39 6.60
C ARG A 366 24.69 15.58 7.33
N ALA A 367 24.20 15.37 8.54
CA ALA A 367 23.65 16.46 9.37
C ALA A 367 24.73 17.50 9.73
N PHE A 368 25.97 17.05 10.01
CA PHE A 368 27.12 17.93 10.27
C PHE A 368 27.53 18.72 9.01
N ASP A 369 27.58 18.08 7.84
CA ASP A 369 27.82 18.76 6.57
C ASP A 369 26.77 19.86 6.34
N MET A 370 25.48 19.57 6.56
CA MET A 370 24.39 20.55 6.45
C MET A 370 24.47 21.70 7.46
N LEU A 371 25.16 21.51 8.59
CA LEU A 371 25.40 22.53 9.62
C LEU A 371 26.70 23.30 9.37
N GLY A 372 27.53 22.88 8.40
CA GLY A 372 28.87 23.42 8.21
C GLY A 372 29.81 23.14 9.39
N ARG A 373 29.58 22.05 10.16
CA ARG A 373 30.36 21.66 11.32
C ARG A 373 31.47 20.67 10.96
N ASN A 374 32.52 20.66 11.78
CA ASN A 374 33.62 19.71 11.61
C ASN A 374 33.16 18.29 12.00
N LYS A 375 33.40 17.32 11.15
CA LYS A 375 33.07 15.91 11.42
C LYS A 375 33.89 15.32 12.58
N LYS A 376 34.99 15.94 12.97
CA LYS A 376 35.73 15.59 14.21
C LYS A 376 34.90 15.78 15.49
N ASP A 377 33.86 16.59 15.43
CA ASP A 377 32.92 16.76 16.54
C ASP A 377 31.86 15.64 16.59
N ILE A 378 31.87 14.69 15.64
CA ILE A 378 31.18 13.42 15.74
C ILE A 378 32.09 12.47 16.54
N ILE A 379 31.61 12.01 17.68
CA ILE A 379 32.34 11.06 18.54
C ILE A 379 31.78 9.68 18.31
N ALA A 380 32.51 8.87 17.56
CA ALA A 380 32.22 7.47 17.35
C ALA A 380 32.85 6.66 18.50
N VAL A 381 32.01 5.93 19.25
CA VAL A 381 32.49 5.17 20.42
C VAL A 381 32.36 3.68 20.14
N THR A 382 33.48 2.97 20.07
CA THR A 382 33.50 1.50 20.07
C THR A 382 33.72 0.98 21.47
N MET A 383 32.94 -0.02 21.87
CA MET A 383 32.91 -0.55 23.24
C MET A 383 33.06 -2.07 23.24
N PRO A 384 34.27 -2.59 22.97
CA PRO A 384 34.50 -4.03 22.93
C PRO A 384 34.12 -4.69 24.27
N CYS A 385 33.44 -5.84 24.16
CA CYS A 385 33.07 -6.70 25.27
C CYS A 385 33.15 -8.16 24.84
N PHE A 386 32.55 -9.07 25.59
CA PHE A 386 32.69 -10.52 25.42
C PHE A 386 32.23 -11.07 24.05
N GLY A 387 31.28 -10.41 23.38
CA GLY A 387 30.72 -10.85 22.09
C GLY A 387 31.30 -10.14 20.86
N THR A 388 32.21 -9.17 21.04
CA THR A 388 32.76 -8.38 19.93
C THR A 388 33.70 -9.23 19.08
N THR A 389 33.50 -9.28 17.75
CA THR A 389 34.40 -9.98 16.82
C THR A 389 35.41 -9.03 16.19
N ASP A 390 36.57 -9.57 15.76
CA ASP A 390 37.60 -8.78 15.09
C ASP A 390 37.08 -8.06 13.85
N ARG A 391 36.21 -8.70 13.08
CA ARG A 391 35.62 -8.15 11.85
C ARG A 391 34.78 -6.91 12.14
N THR A 392 33.82 -7.01 13.05
CA THR A 392 32.95 -5.89 13.39
C THR A 392 33.71 -4.75 14.06
N TYR A 393 34.69 -5.06 14.90
CA TYR A 393 35.58 -4.05 15.48
C TYR A 393 36.36 -3.30 14.39
N GLN A 394 36.97 -4.01 13.42
CA GLN A 394 37.67 -3.38 12.31
C GLN A 394 36.74 -2.51 11.46
N ASN A 395 35.54 -2.98 11.14
CA ASN A 395 34.55 -2.20 10.43
C ASN A 395 34.17 -0.90 11.16
N ALA A 396 33.99 -0.95 12.49
CA ALA A 396 33.70 0.23 13.30
C ALA A 396 34.85 1.25 13.23
N CYS A 397 36.10 0.78 13.36
CA CYS A 397 37.27 1.63 13.30
C CYS A 397 37.48 2.29 11.94
N GLU A 398 37.44 1.50 10.86
CA GLU A 398 37.66 1.99 9.49
C GLU A 398 36.55 2.95 9.07
N MET A 399 35.27 2.60 9.34
CA MET A 399 34.12 3.46 9.06
C MET A 399 34.28 4.84 9.73
N SER A 400 34.60 4.87 11.02
CA SER A 400 34.76 6.11 11.78
C SER A 400 35.84 7.00 11.18
N LYS A 401 36.99 6.42 10.80
CA LYS A 401 38.09 7.14 10.14
C LYS A 401 37.69 7.68 8.79
N LYS A 402 37.00 6.88 7.95
CA LYS A 402 36.60 7.27 6.59
C LYS A 402 35.54 8.36 6.57
N VAL A 403 34.63 8.34 7.52
CA VAL A 403 33.64 9.41 7.71
C VAL A 403 34.27 10.69 8.24
N GLY A 404 35.44 10.59 8.89
CA GLY A 404 36.18 11.72 9.50
C GLY A 404 35.76 12.01 10.94
N ALA A 405 35.10 11.07 11.60
CA ALA A 405 34.69 11.16 13.00
C ALA A 405 35.89 10.96 13.94
N THR A 406 35.78 11.43 15.18
CA THR A 406 36.72 11.12 16.27
C THR A 406 36.33 9.77 16.86
N LEU A 407 37.23 8.78 16.74
CA LEU A 407 37.03 7.47 17.33
C LEU A 407 37.54 7.42 18.76
N ILE A 408 36.72 6.92 19.68
CA ILE A 408 37.07 6.61 21.07
C ILE A 408 36.80 5.13 21.31
N GLU A 409 37.76 4.44 21.88
CA GLU A 409 37.62 3.05 22.33
C GLU A 409 37.47 3.02 23.85
N VAL A 410 36.44 2.32 24.33
CA VAL A 410 36.17 2.10 25.75
C VAL A 410 35.90 0.62 25.98
N PRO A 411 36.91 -0.18 26.38
CA PRO A 411 36.69 -1.57 26.76
C PRO A 411 35.82 -1.62 28.01
N ILE A 412 34.65 -2.28 27.95
CA ILE A 412 33.69 -2.30 29.06
C ILE A 412 33.69 -3.60 29.86
N ALA A 413 34.48 -4.59 29.48
CA ALA A 413 34.48 -5.92 30.10
C ALA A 413 34.73 -5.89 31.61
N ASP A 414 35.68 -5.06 32.08
CA ASP A 414 35.99 -4.94 33.51
C ASP A 414 34.85 -4.34 34.31
N ALA A 415 34.19 -3.29 33.78
CA ALA A 415 33.03 -2.67 34.40
C ALA A 415 31.87 -3.66 34.53
N VAL A 416 31.58 -4.40 33.45
CA VAL A 416 30.55 -5.45 33.43
C VAL A 416 30.86 -6.56 34.43
N ASN A 417 32.10 -7.03 34.52
CA ASN A 417 32.53 -8.04 35.52
C ASN A 417 32.37 -7.55 36.97
N ILE A 418 32.68 -6.29 37.24
CA ILE A 418 32.43 -5.69 38.55
C ILE A 418 30.91 -5.69 38.83
N HIS A 419 30.12 -5.28 37.89
CA HIS A 419 28.65 -5.28 38.01
C HIS A 419 28.07 -6.68 38.25
N PHE A 420 28.54 -7.71 37.51
CA PHE A 420 28.16 -9.10 37.76
C PHE A 420 28.42 -9.52 39.19
N ARG A 421 29.63 -9.25 39.70
CA ARG A 421 29.98 -9.54 41.08
C ARG A 421 29.07 -8.83 42.09
N ASP A 422 28.76 -7.56 41.86
CA ASP A 422 27.98 -6.72 42.77
C ASP A 422 26.51 -7.17 42.86
N ILE A 423 25.94 -7.71 41.75
CA ILE A 423 24.57 -8.26 41.71
C ILE A 423 24.52 -9.77 41.99
N GLY A 424 25.69 -10.44 42.21
CA GLY A 424 25.76 -11.88 42.42
C GLY A 424 25.45 -12.73 41.20
N HIS A 425 25.68 -12.21 39.99
CA HIS A 425 25.49 -12.95 38.74
C HIS A 425 26.71 -13.80 38.40
N ASP A 426 26.46 -15.06 37.99
CA ASP A 426 27.54 -15.96 37.55
C ASP A 426 27.96 -15.57 36.10
N PRO A 427 29.23 -15.20 35.83
CA PRO A 427 29.68 -14.89 34.46
C PRO A 427 29.51 -16.03 33.43
N GLU A 428 29.41 -17.29 33.90
CA GLU A 428 29.17 -18.44 33.02
C GLU A 428 27.67 -18.63 32.69
N ASP A 429 26.76 -17.94 33.40
CA ASP A 429 25.34 -17.90 33.09
C ASP A 429 25.05 -16.87 31.98
N HIS A 430 25.07 -17.32 30.74
CA HIS A 430 24.80 -16.51 29.56
C HIS A 430 23.28 -16.19 29.36
N SER A 431 22.60 -15.89 30.44
CA SER A 431 21.18 -15.52 30.45
C SER A 431 20.95 -14.08 29.94
N VAL A 432 19.65 -13.68 29.88
CA VAL A 432 19.23 -12.30 29.55
C VAL A 432 19.91 -11.25 30.46
N THR A 433 20.27 -11.63 31.71
CA THR A 433 21.02 -10.73 32.64
C THR A 433 22.41 -10.42 32.09
N TYR A 434 23.12 -11.45 31.62
CA TYR A 434 24.44 -11.33 31.01
C TYR A 434 24.44 -10.37 29.81
N GLU A 435 23.47 -10.52 28.92
CA GLU A 435 23.33 -9.66 27.72
C GLU A 435 22.96 -8.23 28.12
N ASN A 436 21.92 -8.07 28.96
CA ASN A 436 21.40 -6.75 29.34
C ASN A 436 22.39 -5.90 30.13
N CYS A 437 23.26 -6.48 30.95
CA CYS A 437 24.30 -5.75 31.67
C CYS A 437 25.26 -5.07 30.69
N GLN A 438 25.71 -5.78 29.65
CA GLN A 438 26.61 -5.22 28.64
C GLN A 438 25.92 -4.08 27.85
N ALA A 439 24.66 -4.26 27.44
CA ALA A 439 23.93 -3.25 26.69
C ALA A 439 23.69 -1.96 27.51
N ARG A 440 23.41 -2.09 28.83
CA ARG A 440 23.23 -0.93 29.71
C ARG A 440 24.56 -0.22 30.00
N GLU A 441 25.66 -0.95 30.18
CA GLU A 441 26.99 -0.35 30.36
C GLU A 441 27.38 0.48 29.12
N ARG A 442 27.15 -0.04 27.90
CA ARG A 442 27.35 0.72 26.66
C ARG A 442 26.57 2.02 26.66
N THR A 443 25.30 1.98 27.05
CA THR A 443 24.43 3.17 27.07
C THR A 443 24.92 4.18 28.13
N GLN A 444 25.32 3.75 29.31
CA GLN A 444 25.89 4.61 30.37
C GLN A 444 27.12 5.34 29.84
N VAL A 445 28.06 4.62 29.24
CA VAL A 445 29.29 5.20 28.66
C VAL A 445 28.97 6.28 27.62
N LEU A 446 28.04 6.02 26.73
CA LEU A 446 27.62 6.98 25.68
C LEU A 446 27.02 8.25 26.30
N MET A 447 26.14 8.11 27.29
CA MET A 447 25.48 9.24 27.97
C MET A 447 26.50 10.10 28.73
N ASP A 448 27.47 9.49 29.42
CA ASP A 448 28.51 10.21 30.17
C ASP A 448 29.50 10.91 29.23
N ILE A 449 29.88 10.30 28.11
CA ILE A 449 30.68 10.96 27.07
C ILE A 449 29.93 12.17 26.50
N ALA A 450 28.63 12.03 26.22
CA ALA A 450 27.82 13.14 25.75
C ALA A 450 27.77 14.29 26.77
N ASN A 451 27.57 13.99 28.03
CA ASN A 451 27.64 15.00 29.11
C ASN A 451 29.01 15.70 29.16
N LYS A 452 30.11 14.94 29.15
CA LYS A 452 31.48 15.45 29.19
C LYS A 452 31.81 16.37 28.01
N THR A 453 31.22 16.09 26.82
CA THR A 453 31.52 16.78 25.57
C THR A 453 30.46 17.81 25.17
N TRP A 454 29.48 18.07 26.03
CA TRP A 454 28.31 18.93 25.70
C TRP A 454 27.60 18.47 24.46
N GLY A 455 27.42 17.18 24.34
CA GLY A 455 26.91 16.48 23.16
C GLY A 455 25.54 15.86 23.33
N MET A 456 25.16 15.12 22.30
CA MET A 456 23.91 14.39 22.22
C MET A 456 24.19 12.95 21.78
N VAL A 457 23.59 11.97 22.46
CA VAL A 457 23.64 10.56 22.05
C VAL A 457 22.63 10.33 20.90
N ILE A 458 23.13 9.80 19.80
CA ILE A 458 22.36 9.45 18.61
C ILE A 458 22.00 7.97 18.66
N GLY A 459 20.71 7.68 18.64
CA GLY A 459 20.20 6.31 18.66
C GLY A 459 20.32 5.64 17.30
N THR A 460 20.69 4.37 17.34
CA THR A 460 20.93 3.54 16.17
C THR A 460 19.81 2.54 15.90
N GLY A 461 18.97 2.22 16.91
CA GLY A 461 17.88 1.22 16.80
C GLY A 461 16.92 1.52 15.67
N ASP A 462 16.56 0.50 14.91
CA ASP A 462 15.69 0.57 13.74
C ASP A 462 14.22 0.23 14.06
N LEU A 463 13.33 0.44 13.08
CA LEU A 463 11.90 0.21 13.23
C LEU A 463 11.55 -1.26 13.48
N SER A 464 12.27 -2.22 12.88
CA SER A 464 11.99 -3.66 13.00
C SER A 464 12.34 -4.16 14.39
N GLU A 465 13.47 -3.70 14.94
CA GLU A 465 13.87 -3.98 16.33
C GLU A 465 12.86 -3.41 17.33
N LEU A 466 12.41 -2.18 17.09
CA LEU A 466 11.39 -1.54 17.92
C LEU A 466 10.02 -2.29 17.83
N ALA A 467 9.65 -2.80 16.66
CA ALA A 467 8.43 -3.58 16.48
C ALA A 467 8.47 -4.89 17.28
N LEU A 468 9.58 -5.61 17.19
CA LEU A 468 9.79 -6.88 17.89
C LEU A 468 10.17 -6.71 19.37
N GLY A 469 10.49 -5.48 19.81
CA GLY A 469 11.08 -5.21 21.10
C GLY A 469 12.43 -5.92 21.29
N TRP A 470 13.16 -6.10 20.20
CA TRP A 470 14.50 -6.72 20.18
C TRP A 470 15.56 -5.67 20.52
N ALA A 471 15.51 -5.22 21.74
CA ALA A 471 16.42 -4.26 22.35
C ALA A 471 16.37 -4.38 23.87
N THR A 472 17.46 -4.08 24.54
CA THR A 472 17.50 -4.04 26.01
C THR A 472 16.80 -2.80 26.53
N TYR A 473 15.78 -2.98 27.36
CA TYR A 473 15.09 -1.87 28.03
C TYR A 473 16.08 -1.05 28.87
N ASN A 474 16.07 0.27 28.70
CA ASN A 474 17.01 1.20 29.32
C ASN A 474 18.48 0.88 29.00
N GLY A 475 18.72 0.29 27.83
CA GLY A 475 20.01 0.03 27.23
C GLY A 475 20.06 0.62 25.83
N ASP A 476 20.36 -0.19 24.84
CA ASP A 476 20.49 0.20 23.44
C ASP A 476 19.23 0.80 22.80
N HIS A 477 18.05 0.58 23.39
CA HIS A 477 16.82 1.25 22.92
C HIS A 477 16.74 2.73 23.33
N MET A 478 17.59 3.21 24.23
CA MET A 478 17.59 4.58 24.74
C MET A 478 18.65 5.45 24.06
N SER A 479 18.23 6.66 23.73
CA SER A 479 19.11 7.70 23.17
C SER A 479 18.47 9.07 23.36
N MET A 480 19.15 10.13 22.96
CA MET A 480 18.59 11.48 22.99
C MET A 480 17.86 11.82 21.67
N TYR A 481 18.19 11.14 20.57
CA TYR A 481 17.50 11.24 19.28
C TYR A 481 17.75 10.00 18.42
N GLY A 482 16.72 9.27 18.05
CA GLY A 482 16.79 8.03 17.26
C GLY A 482 16.66 8.28 15.77
N VAL A 483 17.75 8.37 15.02
CA VAL A 483 17.72 8.70 13.59
C VAL A 483 17.14 7.61 12.71
N ASN A 484 17.20 6.33 13.15
CA ASN A 484 16.69 5.17 12.41
C ASN A 484 15.30 4.70 12.91
N ALA A 485 14.68 5.38 13.87
CA ALA A 485 13.48 4.91 14.58
C ALA A 485 12.27 4.58 13.68
N SER A 486 12.23 5.11 12.45
CA SER A 486 11.19 4.79 11.47
C SER A 486 11.70 4.12 10.18
N VAL A 487 12.94 3.62 10.20
CA VAL A 487 13.60 2.92 9.10
C VAL A 487 13.69 1.44 9.45
N PRO A 488 12.95 0.54 8.77
CA PRO A 488 13.02 -0.90 9.07
C PRO A 488 14.31 -1.53 8.54
N LYS A 489 14.67 -2.70 9.07
CA LYS A 489 15.94 -3.40 8.78
C LYS A 489 16.19 -3.62 7.28
N THR A 490 15.15 -3.99 6.53
CA THR A 490 15.27 -4.15 5.08
C THR A 490 15.63 -2.86 4.36
N LEU A 491 15.10 -1.73 4.84
CA LEU A 491 15.41 -0.40 4.30
C LEU A 491 16.77 0.10 4.79
N VAL A 492 17.19 -0.17 6.05
CA VAL A 492 18.55 0.12 6.55
C VAL A 492 19.59 -0.51 5.61
N ARG A 493 19.46 -1.80 5.34
CA ARG A 493 20.34 -2.53 4.41
C ARG A 493 20.37 -1.89 3.01
N HIS A 494 19.22 -1.48 2.52
CA HIS A 494 19.09 -0.83 1.21
C HIS A 494 19.80 0.54 1.17
N LEU A 495 19.65 1.36 2.20
CA LEU A 495 20.29 2.68 2.29
C LEU A 495 21.80 2.59 2.46
N VAL A 496 22.31 1.63 3.24
CA VAL A 496 23.75 1.38 3.35
C VAL A 496 24.32 0.92 2.00
N LYS A 497 23.60 0.04 1.29
CA LYS A 497 23.97 -0.37 -0.08
C LYS A 497 23.99 0.83 -1.03
N TYR A 498 22.97 1.67 -0.99
CA TYR A 498 22.94 2.88 -1.79
C TYR A 498 24.14 3.80 -1.50
N ALA A 499 24.48 4.01 -0.23
CA ALA A 499 25.65 4.81 0.15
C ALA A 499 26.98 4.19 -0.32
N ALA A 500 27.07 2.84 -0.34
CA ALA A 500 28.24 2.14 -0.90
C ALA A 500 28.33 2.31 -2.42
N ASP A 501 27.19 2.27 -3.11
CA ASP A 501 27.14 2.43 -4.59
C ASP A 501 27.46 3.88 -5.01
N ASP A 502 27.05 4.89 -4.22
CA ASP A 502 27.16 6.32 -4.55
C ASP A 502 28.53 6.93 -4.18
N THR A 503 29.21 6.38 -3.17
CA THR A 503 30.49 6.95 -2.70
C THR A 503 31.61 6.81 -3.72
N LYS A 504 32.42 7.90 -3.85
CA LYS A 504 33.64 7.92 -4.66
C LYS A 504 34.90 7.41 -3.93
N ASP A 505 34.82 7.23 -2.60
CA ASP A 505 35.93 6.68 -1.79
C ASP A 505 35.85 5.14 -1.84
N GLU A 506 36.70 4.52 -2.64
CA GLU A 506 36.76 3.05 -2.77
C GLU A 506 37.03 2.34 -1.43
N ALA A 507 37.76 2.94 -0.53
CA ALA A 507 38.00 2.35 0.78
C ALA A 507 36.74 2.39 1.67
N LEU A 508 35.99 3.48 1.64
CA LEU A 508 34.68 3.56 2.32
C LEU A 508 33.70 2.56 1.70
N LYS A 509 33.67 2.46 0.38
CA LYS A 509 32.84 1.51 -0.34
C LYS A 509 33.08 0.06 0.11
N ASN A 510 34.34 -0.34 0.19
CA ASN A 510 34.73 -1.69 0.62
C ASN A 510 34.26 -1.99 2.05
N VAL A 511 34.43 -1.04 2.98
CA VAL A 511 33.96 -1.18 4.36
C VAL A 511 32.44 -1.30 4.41
N LEU A 512 31.70 -0.48 3.64
CA LEU A 512 30.25 -0.55 3.58
C LEU A 512 29.75 -1.89 3.04
N TYR A 513 30.41 -2.45 2.03
CA TYR A 513 30.08 -3.79 1.53
C TYR A 513 30.42 -4.88 2.56
N ASP A 514 31.53 -4.76 3.30
CA ASP A 514 31.83 -5.73 4.36
C ASP A 514 30.80 -5.70 5.51
N VAL A 515 30.31 -4.51 5.85
CA VAL A 515 29.17 -4.36 6.79
C VAL A 515 27.91 -5.03 6.26
N LEU A 516 27.61 -4.89 4.95
CA LEU A 516 26.47 -5.55 4.30
C LEU A 516 26.55 -7.07 4.31
N ASP A 517 27.75 -7.63 4.22
CA ASP A 517 28.02 -9.07 4.22
C ASP A 517 28.13 -9.65 5.63
N THR A 518 28.16 -8.80 6.66
CA THR A 518 28.21 -9.24 8.07
C THR A 518 26.79 -9.66 8.52
N PRO A 519 26.63 -10.85 9.13
CA PRO A 519 25.34 -11.28 9.69
C PRO A 519 24.87 -10.35 10.81
N VAL A 520 23.57 -10.12 10.90
CA VAL A 520 22.99 -9.31 11.98
C VAL A 520 23.07 -10.09 13.29
N SER A 521 23.75 -9.51 14.30
CA SER A 521 23.92 -10.10 15.63
C SER A 521 23.94 -9.00 16.70
N PRO A 522 23.42 -9.25 17.91
CA PRO A 522 23.55 -8.33 19.03
C PRO A 522 24.97 -8.30 19.62
N GLU A 523 25.84 -9.25 19.25
CA GLU A 523 27.23 -9.38 19.72
C GLU A 523 27.38 -9.29 21.26
N LEU A 524 26.49 -9.99 21.96
CA LEU A 524 26.46 -10.00 23.44
C LEU A 524 26.98 -11.31 24.02
N LEU A 525 26.92 -12.41 23.24
CA LEU A 525 27.44 -13.72 23.63
C LEU A 525 28.86 -13.94 23.07
N PRO A 526 29.73 -14.64 23.80
CA PRO A 526 31.08 -14.96 23.32
C PRO A 526 31.05 -15.70 21.98
N PRO A 527 31.95 -15.35 21.02
CA PRO A 527 32.01 -16.02 19.74
C PRO A 527 32.34 -17.51 19.89
N LYS A 528 31.81 -18.35 18.98
CA LYS A 528 32.23 -19.74 18.87
C LYS A 528 33.17 -19.88 17.68
N ASP A 529 34.37 -20.44 17.93
CA ASP A 529 35.40 -20.66 16.91
C ASP A 529 35.80 -19.41 16.09
N GLY A 530 35.65 -18.22 16.69
CA GLY A 530 35.92 -16.94 16.01
C GLY A 530 34.75 -16.35 15.23
N ASP A 531 33.64 -17.10 15.07
CA ASP A 531 32.44 -16.68 14.36
C ASP A 531 31.34 -16.20 15.32
N ILE A 532 30.40 -15.42 14.78
CA ILE A 532 29.23 -14.92 15.50
C ILE A 532 28.41 -16.09 16.05
N ALA A 533 28.35 -16.21 17.39
CA ALA A 533 27.66 -17.30 18.09
C ALA A 533 26.13 -17.24 17.98
N GLN A 534 25.56 -16.04 17.76
CA GLN A 534 24.12 -15.80 17.80
C GLN A 534 23.69 -14.92 16.64
N LYS A 535 23.02 -15.51 15.66
CA LYS A 535 22.36 -14.73 14.61
C LYS A 535 20.97 -14.33 15.07
N THR A 536 20.64 -13.05 14.97
CA THR A 536 19.34 -12.52 15.38
C THR A 536 18.19 -13.23 14.66
N GLU A 537 18.33 -13.47 13.36
CA GLU A 537 17.28 -14.09 12.55
C GLU A 537 16.98 -15.55 12.90
N ASP A 538 17.92 -16.27 13.51
CA ASP A 538 17.68 -17.65 14.00
C ASP A 538 16.75 -17.65 15.23
N LEU A 539 16.74 -16.56 16.00
CA LEU A 539 15.97 -16.44 17.24
C LEU A 539 14.61 -15.78 17.05
N VAL A 540 14.56 -14.72 16.27
CA VAL A 540 13.33 -13.94 16.09
C VAL A 540 12.70 -14.13 14.73
N GLY A 541 13.39 -14.71 13.76
CA GLY A 541 12.97 -14.91 12.39
C GLY A 541 13.52 -13.89 11.40
N PRO A 542 13.36 -14.16 10.08
CA PRO A 542 13.84 -13.30 9.02
C PRO A 542 13.21 -11.90 9.07
N TYR A 543 14.03 -10.86 9.04
CA TYR A 543 13.55 -9.48 9.08
C TYR A 543 12.66 -9.13 7.87
N GLU A 544 12.86 -9.76 6.72
CA GLU A 544 12.00 -9.49 5.56
C GLU A 544 10.55 -9.94 5.79
N LEU A 545 10.32 -11.04 6.53
CA LEU A 545 8.99 -11.46 6.94
C LEU A 545 8.41 -10.49 7.97
N HIS A 546 9.20 -10.09 8.97
CA HIS A 546 8.73 -9.16 10.01
C HIS A 546 8.39 -7.78 9.46
N ASP A 547 9.19 -7.26 8.55
CA ASP A 547 8.93 -5.97 7.89
C ASP A 547 7.67 -6.06 7.02
N PHE A 548 7.46 -7.19 6.33
CA PHE A 548 6.22 -7.44 5.59
C PHE A 548 5.01 -7.46 6.54
N PHE A 549 5.07 -8.20 7.64
CA PHE A 549 3.98 -8.27 8.61
C PHE A 549 3.70 -6.89 9.24
N LEU A 550 4.75 -6.20 9.64
CA LEU A 550 4.69 -4.86 10.22
C LEU A 550 4.00 -3.86 9.28
N TYR A 551 4.39 -3.89 8.00
CA TYR A 551 3.82 -2.99 7.01
C TYR A 551 2.32 -3.18 6.85
N PHE A 552 1.88 -4.40 6.60
CA PHE A 552 0.47 -4.68 6.34
C PHE A 552 -0.39 -4.53 7.59
N MET A 553 0.12 -4.89 8.76
CA MET A 553 -0.60 -4.70 10.03
C MET A 553 -0.78 -3.21 10.37
N LEU A 554 0.26 -2.40 10.29
CA LEU A 554 0.19 -1.00 10.73
C LEU A 554 -0.34 -0.07 9.65
N ARG A 555 0.11 -0.22 8.41
CA ARG A 555 -0.30 0.66 7.32
C ARG A 555 -1.78 0.48 6.98
N PHE A 556 -2.24 -0.75 6.87
CA PHE A 556 -3.61 -1.06 6.42
C PHE A 556 -4.51 -1.61 7.51
N GLY A 557 -3.99 -2.05 8.65
CA GLY A 557 -4.77 -2.68 9.71
C GLY A 557 -5.25 -4.08 9.33
N TYR A 558 -4.47 -4.80 8.50
CA TYR A 558 -4.85 -6.14 8.08
C TYR A 558 -4.83 -7.11 9.26
N GLU A 559 -5.81 -8.02 9.25
CA GLU A 559 -5.90 -9.14 10.17
C GLU A 559 -4.77 -10.15 9.94
N PRO A 560 -4.29 -10.85 10.99
CA PRO A 560 -3.25 -11.86 10.84
C PRO A 560 -3.55 -12.92 9.79
N SER A 561 -4.80 -13.39 9.69
CA SER A 561 -5.25 -14.35 8.67
C SER A 561 -5.06 -13.82 7.24
N LYS A 562 -5.34 -12.54 7.02
CA LYS A 562 -5.13 -11.88 5.73
C LYS A 562 -3.64 -11.72 5.44
N ILE A 563 -2.85 -11.28 6.43
CA ILE A 563 -1.38 -11.16 6.31
C ILE A 563 -0.77 -12.52 5.98
N PHE A 564 -1.19 -13.57 6.67
CA PHE A 564 -0.74 -14.95 6.38
C PHE A 564 -1.02 -15.36 4.93
N ARG A 565 -2.25 -15.13 4.44
CA ARG A 565 -2.64 -15.46 3.07
C ARG A 565 -1.76 -14.75 2.04
N ILE A 566 -1.56 -13.43 2.17
CA ILE A 566 -0.77 -12.67 1.20
C ILE A 566 0.74 -12.96 1.33
N ALA A 567 1.23 -13.26 2.53
CA ALA A 567 2.61 -13.68 2.75
C ALA A 567 2.90 -15.04 2.08
N CYS A 568 2.02 -16.04 2.24
CA CYS A 568 2.15 -17.32 1.56
C CYS A 568 2.20 -17.21 0.03
N MET A 569 1.48 -16.23 -0.55
CA MET A 569 1.57 -15.94 -1.98
C MET A 569 2.88 -15.24 -2.36
N THR A 570 3.27 -14.25 -1.56
CA THR A 570 4.39 -13.36 -1.89
C THR A 570 5.73 -14.08 -1.78
N PHE A 571 5.85 -14.98 -0.80
CA PHE A 571 7.07 -15.73 -0.50
C PHE A 571 7.00 -17.20 -0.95
N ASP A 572 6.10 -17.52 -1.90
CA ASP A 572 5.99 -18.85 -2.47
C ASP A 572 7.34 -19.30 -3.07
N GLY A 573 7.76 -20.52 -2.72
CA GLY A 573 9.07 -21.06 -3.10
C GLY A 573 10.28 -20.58 -2.27
N GLU A 574 10.11 -19.60 -1.35
CA GLU A 574 11.17 -19.15 -0.43
C GLU A 574 10.94 -19.66 1.00
N TYR A 575 9.70 -19.56 1.49
CA TYR A 575 9.30 -20.03 2.81
C TYR A 575 8.06 -20.92 2.72
N ASP A 576 8.06 -22.02 3.45
CA ASP A 576 6.87 -22.85 3.61
C ASP A 576 5.82 -22.17 4.52
N LYS A 577 4.60 -22.66 4.47
CA LYS A 577 3.47 -22.10 5.22
C LYS A 577 3.66 -22.18 6.74
N GLU A 578 4.29 -23.26 7.23
CA GLU A 578 4.56 -23.46 8.64
C GLU A 578 5.57 -22.43 9.15
N THR A 579 6.62 -22.14 8.38
CA THR A 579 7.61 -21.11 8.67
C THR A 579 6.96 -19.71 8.71
N ILE A 580 6.15 -19.38 7.72
CA ILE A 580 5.42 -18.09 7.69
C ILE A 580 4.47 -17.99 8.89
N PHE A 581 3.73 -19.04 9.20
CA PHE A 581 2.82 -19.07 10.34
C PHE A 581 3.55 -18.87 11.67
N LYS A 582 4.64 -19.62 11.89
CA LYS A 582 5.49 -19.53 13.10
C LYS A 582 5.98 -18.10 13.32
N TRP A 583 6.49 -17.47 12.28
CA TRP A 583 7.07 -16.13 12.44
C TRP A 583 6.02 -15.03 12.54
N LEU A 584 4.85 -15.20 11.92
CA LEU A 584 3.73 -14.28 12.12
C LEU A 584 3.14 -14.41 13.54
N GLU A 585 3.03 -15.64 14.07
CA GLU A 585 2.68 -15.87 15.47
C GLU A 585 3.67 -15.19 16.42
N THR A 586 4.98 -15.40 16.18
CA THR A 586 6.05 -14.79 16.96
C THR A 586 5.98 -13.27 16.89
N PHE A 587 5.77 -12.70 15.69
CA PHE A 587 5.60 -11.26 15.48
C PHE A 587 4.43 -10.71 16.31
N CYS A 588 3.24 -11.30 16.19
CA CYS A 588 2.06 -10.85 16.94
C CYS A 588 2.29 -10.89 18.45
N ARG A 589 2.80 -12.01 18.99
CA ARG A 589 3.09 -12.14 20.43
C ARG A 589 4.10 -11.11 20.91
N ARG A 590 5.22 -10.94 20.20
CA ARG A 590 6.26 -9.97 20.57
C ARG A 590 5.78 -8.53 20.41
N PHE A 591 5.09 -8.21 19.33
CA PHE A 591 4.57 -6.88 19.08
C PHE A 591 3.68 -6.39 20.24
N PHE A 592 2.85 -7.24 20.80
CA PHE A 592 2.01 -6.91 21.97
C PHE A 592 2.80 -6.91 23.28
N SER A 593 3.51 -7.99 23.59
CA SER A 593 4.19 -8.14 24.89
C SER A 593 5.32 -7.15 25.11
N GLN A 594 5.92 -6.60 24.06
CA GLN A 594 7.03 -5.66 24.12
C GLN A 594 6.61 -4.18 24.01
N GLN A 595 5.31 -3.88 24.05
CA GLN A 595 4.80 -2.51 23.93
C GLN A 595 5.38 -1.57 25.02
N PHE A 596 5.61 -2.04 26.23
CA PHE A 596 6.14 -1.23 27.31
C PHE A 596 7.51 -0.58 26.95
N LYS A 597 8.31 -1.23 26.11
CA LYS A 597 9.57 -0.66 25.60
C LYS A 597 9.32 0.52 24.66
N ARG A 598 8.26 0.46 23.87
CA ARG A 598 7.90 1.52 22.91
C ARG A 598 7.29 2.75 23.58
N SER A 599 6.70 2.61 24.76
CA SER A 599 6.08 3.71 25.51
C SER A 599 7.04 4.84 25.85
N CYS A 600 8.34 4.57 25.93
CA CYS A 600 9.39 5.55 26.27
C CYS A 600 10.39 5.80 25.14
N LEU A 601 10.02 5.55 23.89
CA LEU A 601 10.91 5.76 22.75
C LEU A 601 11.39 7.21 22.64
N PRO A 602 12.69 7.41 22.33
CA PRO A 602 13.23 8.72 21.99
C PRO A 602 12.51 9.35 20.79
N ASP A 603 12.64 10.67 20.65
CA ASP A 603 12.25 11.35 19.42
C ASP A 603 13.10 10.87 18.24
N GLY A 604 12.50 10.84 17.06
CA GLY A 604 13.16 10.48 15.81
C GLY A 604 12.34 10.91 14.60
N PRO A 605 12.97 11.05 13.44
CA PRO A 605 12.27 11.49 12.22
C PRO A 605 11.40 10.37 11.64
N LYS A 606 10.23 10.73 11.13
CA LYS A 606 9.37 9.82 10.37
C LYS A 606 9.72 9.92 8.88
N VAL A 607 10.21 8.83 8.30
CA VAL A 607 10.62 8.79 6.88
C VAL A 607 9.58 8.16 5.96
N GLY A 608 8.70 7.33 6.46
CA GLY A 608 7.68 6.60 5.69
C GLY A 608 6.29 6.69 6.31
N THR A 609 5.35 5.94 5.75
CA THR A 609 3.94 5.90 6.20
C THR A 609 3.73 5.11 7.48
N VAL A 610 4.70 4.30 7.90
CA VAL A 610 4.67 3.46 9.11
C VAL A 610 5.75 3.92 10.07
N ALA A 611 5.39 4.15 11.33
CA ALA A 611 6.29 4.42 12.44
C ALA A 611 5.65 3.92 13.74
N LEU A 612 6.42 3.88 14.82
CA LEU A 612 6.00 3.36 16.14
C LEU A 612 6.12 4.40 17.25
N SER A 613 6.20 5.70 16.89
CA SER A 613 6.26 6.76 17.89
C SER A 613 5.01 6.77 18.76
N PRO A 614 5.15 6.69 20.10
CA PRO A 614 4.00 6.72 21.01
C PRO A 614 3.33 8.09 21.09
N ARG A 615 3.96 9.13 20.54
CA ARG A 615 3.43 10.50 20.53
C ARG A 615 2.40 10.74 19.43
N GLY A 616 2.45 9.98 18.34
CA GLY A 616 1.56 10.20 17.20
C GLY A 616 1.18 8.94 16.42
N ASP A 617 2.14 8.10 16.07
CA ASP A 617 1.92 7.04 15.09
C ASP A 617 1.24 5.79 15.65
N TRP A 618 1.69 5.33 16.84
CA TRP A 618 1.17 4.10 17.44
C TRP A 618 0.98 4.23 18.95
N ARG A 619 -0.26 4.33 19.38
CA ARG A 619 -0.66 4.49 20.77
C ARG A 619 -1.37 3.24 21.26
N MET A 620 -0.61 2.23 21.64
CA MET A 620 -1.14 0.99 22.17
C MET A 620 -0.90 0.91 23.69
N PRO A 621 -1.87 0.46 24.50
CA PRO A 621 -1.65 0.15 25.91
C PRO A 621 -0.58 -0.93 26.07
N SER A 622 0.28 -0.79 27.07
CA SER A 622 1.38 -1.76 27.32
C SER A 622 0.91 -3.12 27.83
N ASP A 623 -0.32 -3.19 28.30
CA ASP A 623 -0.99 -4.38 28.84
C ASP A 623 -2.09 -4.92 27.90
N ALA A 624 -2.11 -4.49 26.64
CA ALA A 624 -3.04 -4.99 25.64
C ALA A 624 -2.86 -6.51 25.41
N CYS A 625 -3.97 -7.23 25.35
CA CYS A 625 -3.99 -8.69 25.11
C CYS A 625 -4.01 -9.00 23.61
N VAL A 626 -3.17 -9.95 23.19
CA VAL A 626 -3.04 -10.39 21.80
C VAL A 626 -4.07 -11.47 21.39
N ALA A 627 -4.94 -11.92 22.32
CA ALA A 627 -5.77 -13.12 22.14
C ALA A 627 -6.66 -13.09 20.89
N VAL A 628 -7.23 -11.94 20.54
CA VAL A 628 -8.12 -11.81 19.36
C VAL A 628 -7.33 -12.02 18.06
N TRP A 629 -6.14 -11.43 17.94
CA TRP A 629 -5.25 -11.60 16.78
C TRP A 629 -4.75 -13.03 16.65
N MET A 630 -4.45 -13.67 17.79
CA MET A 630 -4.02 -15.07 17.81
C MET A 630 -5.14 -16.01 17.38
N LYS A 631 -6.38 -15.76 17.82
CA LYS A 631 -7.55 -16.55 17.43
C LYS A 631 -7.82 -16.44 15.92
N ASP A 632 -7.66 -15.25 15.34
CA ASP A 632 -7.80 -15.04 13.90
C ASP A 632 -6.73 -15.81 13.11
N LEU A 633 -5.47 -15.76 13.57
CA LEU A 633 -4.37 -16.50 12.94
C LEU A 633 -4.57 -18.03 13.05
N GLU A 634 -4.97 -18.53 14.22
CA GLU A 634 -5.22 -19.96 14.46
C GLU A 634 -6.29 -20.54 13.53
N ALA A 635 -7.27 -19.74 13.11
CA ALA A 635 -8.27 -20.15 12.12
C ALA A 635 -7.67 -20.47 10.74
N CYS A 636 -6.41 -20.12 10.49
CA CYS A 636 -5.67 -20.46 9.29
C CYS A 636 -4.83 -21.75 9.42
N ARG A 637 -4.74 -22.30 10.62
CA ARG A 637 -4.01 -23.56 10.88
C ARG A 637 -4.83 -24.71 10.29
N VAL A 638 -4.34 -25.30 9.23
CA VAL A 638 -4.97 -26.45 8.53
C VAL A 638 -4.38 -27.75 9.04
#